data_d19e9e2f1174e198267067e63164011f
#
_entry.id   d19e9e2f1174e198267067e63164011f
#
_cell.length_a   1.000
_cell.length_b   1.000
_cell.length_c   1.000
_cell.angle_alpha   90.00
_cell.angle_beta   90.00
_cell.angle_gamma   90.00
#
_symmetry.space_group_name_H-M   'P 1'
#
loop_
_entity.id
_entity.type
_entity.pdbx_description
1 polymer ?
#
loop_
_entity_poly.entity_id
_entity_poly.type
_entity_poly.pdbx_seq_one_letter_code
_entity_poly.pdbx_strand_id
1 'polypeptide(L)'
;AEVMVDNISYADAEVLCDTLEDIEGVKSITFDDTTKHYVDGAALFSVTFDGENDDPLCEESLHKIETEMQDYDAYISAELGNTKAETIAKEINVVMVLTCGIILAVLLFTSRTYMEVPVMIMTFGAAAILNKGSNFMFGEISFVSDSIAIVLQLALAIDYAIILCHRYMEERESSEPMDAVVAALCKAIPEISGSCLTTLSGLAAMAFMHFQIGLDMSMVLIKAIILSILSVFTLMPGLLYSFSSKIDSTHHRNFVPNITGFTNVVIRLRHVTPIIFVVCLIASFLISQNCPYVYSYEHLTTYTKNDSQIAEEKIKDTFTASNILALLIPSGDYEKEQQLAEELEAMPEVDTVTSLATTEAEEKDGETLRLGDKMTPRELAEFADIDIELVDLLYTAYAVDQEEYGHIVGGIDHYGVPLIDMFEFIYDEIQDGAVSLDAEQQKDLDDLYDELTDGKDQLNSGKYSRLVMDLNVSQESEETFAFLDKARQTAQNYYGDDVLLVGNATSNFDLSATFGEDNTLISILSIVFVMIVLLLTFQSAGVPFILILVIQGSVWMNFTYPTLRGTPIFFMSYLVVSSIQMGANIDYAIVITNRYMELRQKMPKIEAMKQSLNLAFPTIFTSGSILAAAGTAIGFLSSDGAISGIGICLGRGTLLSILLVMGILPQLLLLGDFIIDKTSFKKPEKKEKKANEEENEEKKENVPIGKEAVEGA
;
A
#
# COMPACT_ATOMS: atom_id res chain seq x y z
N ALA A 1 -3.27 -16.97 -17.55
CA ALA A 1 -3.05 -17.82 -16.37
C ALA A 1 -1.88 -18.76 -16.64
N GLU A 2 -1.16 -19.11 -15.58
CA GLU A 2 -0.11 -20.14 -15.61
C GLU A 2 -0.62 -21.38 -14.87
N VAL A 3 -0.59 -22.53 -15.53
CA VAL A 3 -1.05 -23.82 -15.00
C VAL A 3 0.13 -24.79 -15.03
N MET A 4 0.68 -25.08 -13.85
CA MET A 4 1.75 -26.08 -13.72
C MET A 4 1.16 -27.41 -13.28
N VAL A 5 1.57 -28.49 -13.92
CA VAL A 5 1.22 -29.87 -13.54
C VAL A 5 2.50 -30.62 -13.24
N ASP A 6 2.61 -31.18 -12.03
CA ASP A 6 3.75 -31.98 -11.59
C ASP A 6 3.55 -33.46 -11.89
N ASN A 7 4.60 -34.23 -12.07
CA ASN A 7 4.61 -35.67 -12.32
C ASN A 7 3.83 -36.12 -13.57
N ILE A 8 3.89 -35.37 -14.64
CA ILE A 8 3.25 -35.68 -15.93
C ILE A 8 4.30 -36.02 -17.00
N SER A 9 4.02 -36.96 -17.90
CA SER A 9 4.89 -37.20 -19.05
C SER A 9 4.64 -36.15 -20.14
N TYR A 10 5.65 -35.84 -20.97
CA TYR A 10 5.49 -34.87 -22.06
C TYR A 10 4.32 -35.21 -23.00
N ALA A 11 4.17 -36.49 -23.38
CA ALA A 11 3.06 -36.92 -24.25
C ALA A 11 1.67 -36.78 -23.59
N ASP A 12 1.59 -36.98 -22.26
CA ASP A 12 0.32 -36.76 -21.54
C ASP A 12 0.06 -35.25 -21.35
N ALA A 13 1.11 -34.45 -21.27
CA ALA A 13 1.00 -32.97 -21.20
C ALA A 13 0.52 -32.39 -22.53
N GLU A 14 0.98 -32.90 -23.68
CA GLU A 14 0.46 -32.51 -25.00
C GLU A 14 -1.05 -32.79 -25.12
N VAL A 15 -1.51 -33.98 -24.71
CA VAL A 15 -2.94 -34.32 -24.73
C VAL A 15 -3.74 -33.42 -23.76
N LEU A 16 -3.13 -33.06 -22.63
CA LEU A 16 -3.78 -32.16 -21.69
C LEU A 16 -3.86 -30.74 -22.24
N CYS A 17 -2.83 -30.28 -22.96
CA CYS A 17 -2.82 -29.00 -23.66
C CYS A 17 -4.01 -28.89 -24.61
N ASP A 18 -4.18 -29.89 -25.50
CA ASP A 18 -5.31 -29.96 -26.43
C ASP A 18 -6.67 -29.91 -25.71
N THR A 19 -6.76 -30.62 -24.56
CA THR A 19 -8.00 -30.64 -23.76
C THR A 19 -8.33 -29.27 -23.12
N LEU A 20 -7.31 -28.54 -22.70
CA LEU A 20 -7.47 -27.22 -22.11
C LEU A 20 -7.77 -26.15 -23.18
N GLU A 21 -7.22 -26.31 -24.38
CA GLU A 21 -7.45 -25.43 -25.53
C GLU A 21 -8.91 -25.51 -26.03
N ASP A 22 -9.55 -26.69 -25.93
CA ASP A 22 -10.96 -26.89 -26.26
C ASP A 22 -11.95 -26.21 -25.27
N ILE A 23 -11.48 -25.64 -24.19
CA ILE A 23 -12.33 -24.95 -23.19
C ILE A 23 -12.81 -23.61 -23.77
N GLU A 24 -14.12 -23.42 -23.82
CA GLU A 24 -14.75 -22.17 -24.28
C GLU A 24 -14.24 -20.97 -23.51
N GLY A 25 -13.66 -19.97 -24.20
CA GLY A 25 -13.07 -18.76 -23.66
C GLY A 25 -11.55 -18.85 -23.44
N VAL A 26 -10.92 -19.98 -23.74
CA VAL A 26 -9.48 -20.08 -23.94
C VAL A 26 -9.17 -19.71 -25.39
N LYS A 27 -8.27 -18.74 -25.59
CA LYS A 27 -7.85 -18.29 -26.91
C LYS A 27 -6.69 -19.13 -27.44
N SER A 28 -5.68 -19.38 -26.61
CA SER A 28 -4.49 -20.16 -26.95
C SER A 28 -3.78 -20.64 -25.70
N ILE A 29 -3.01 -21.72 -25.83
CA ILE A 29 -2.11 -22.21 -24.79
C ILE A 29 -0.72 -22.34 -25.38
N THR A 30 0.26 -21.73 -24.70
CA THR A 30 1.66 -21.90 -25.04
C THR A 30 2.25 -23.03 -24.22
N PHE A 31 2.67 -24.11 -24.90
CA PHE A 31 3.36 -25.26 -24.33
C PHE A 31 4.29 -25.87 -25.37
N ASP A 32 5.54 -26.11 -25.03
CA ASP A 32 6.58 -26.69 -25.92
C ASP A 32 7.55 -27.56 -25.10
N ASP A 33 8.52 -28.16 -25.79
CA ASP A 33 9.56 -29.02 -25.22
C ASP A 33 10.76 -28.22 -24.64
N THR A 34 10.67 -26.92 -24.59
CA THR A 34 11.73 -26.08 -24.00
C THR A 34 11.72 -26.16 -22.46
N THR A 35 12.85 -25.83 -21.85
CA THR A 35 12.98 -25.75 -20.39
C THR A 35 12.11 -24.65 -19.76
N LYS A 36 11.47 -23.80 -20.57
CA LYS A 36 10.50 -22.81 -20.10
C LYS A 36 9.14 -23.45 -19.79
N HIS A 37 8.78 -24.53 -20.50
CA HIS A 37 7.45 -25.16 -20.38
C HIS A 37 7.51 -26.62 -19.90
N TYR A 38 8.65 -27.33 -20.02
CA TYR A 38 8.75 -28.71 -19.53
C TYR A 38 10.12 -28.99 -18.88
N VAL A 39 10.12 -29.30 -17.59
CA VAL A 39 11.34 -29.60 -16.80
C VAL A 39 11.06 -30.75 -15.81
N ASP A 40 11.92 -31.78 -15.84
CA ASP A 40 11.94 -32.86 -14.84
C ASP A 40 10.56 -33.55 -14.56
N GLY A 41 9.67 -33.60 -15.56
CA GLY A 41 8.34 -34.18 -15.45
C GLY A 41 7.28 -33.22 -14.91
N ALA A 42 7.58 -31.93 -14.89
CA ALA A 42 6.64 -30.85 -14.65
C ALA A 42 6.36 -30.13 -15.98
N ALA A 43 5.08 -29.87 -16.27
CA ALA A 43 4.62 -29.12 -17.44
C ALA A 43 4.05 -27.78 -16.99
N LEU A 44 4.37 -26.69 -17.70
CA LEU A 44 3.83 -25.35 -17.51
C LEU A 44 3.06 -24.91 -18.74
N PHE A 45 1.78 -24.71 -18.59
CA PHE A 45 0.87 -24.22 -19.62
C PHE A 45 0.62 -22.73 -19.40
N SER A 46 0.98 -21.90 -20.38
CA SER A 46 0.66 -20.46 -20.37
C SER A 46 -0.66 -20.24 -21.13
N VAL A 47 -1.74 -20.06 -20.37
CA VAL A 47 -3.10 -19.96 -20.90
C VAL A 47 -3.47 -18.51 -21.17
N THR A 48 -3.84 -18.20 -22.42
CA THR A 48 -4.40 -16.91 -22.83
C THR A 48 -5.90 -17.04 -23.03
N PHE A 49 -6.68 -16.11 -22.46
CA PHE A 49 -8.15 -16.11 -22.56
C PHE A 49 -8.61 -15.15 -23.66
N ASP A 50 -9.81 -15.42 -24.20
CA ASP A 50 -10.47 -14.59 -25.21
C ASP A 50 -11.37 -13.55 -24.52
N GLY A 51 -10.76 -12.50 -23.96
CA GLY A 51 -11.48 -11.43 -23.27
C GLY A 51 -10.55 -10.57 -22.40
N GLU A 52 -11.15 -9.55 -21.79
CA GLU A 52 -10.44 -8.69 -20.82
C GLU A 52 -10.40 -9.38 -19.43
N ASN A 53 -9.50 -8.91 -18.56
CA ASN A 53 -9.27 -9.51 -17.24
C ASN A 53 -10.51 -9.57 -16.34
N ASP A 54 -11.50 -8.71 -16.54
CA ASP A 54 -12.76 -8.64 -15.78
C ASP A 54 -13.96 -9.24 -16.52
N ASP A 55 -13.73 -9.92 -17.64
CA ASP A 55 -14.80 -10.60 -18.37
C ASP A 55 -15.27 -11.85 -17.61
N PRO A 56 -16.57 -11.98 -17.34
CA PRO A 56 -17.14 -13.19 -16.72
C PRO A 56 -16.84 -14.49 -17.47
N LEU A 57 -16.62 -14.44 -18.80
CA LEU A 57 -16.26 -15.61 -19.58
C LEU A 57 -14.88 -16.15 -19.18
N CYS A 58 -13.90 -15.24 -18.95
CA CYS A 58 -12.56 -15.64 -18.52
C CYS A 58 -12.57 -16.28 -17.13
N GLU A 59 -13.40 -15.77 -16.20
CA GLU A 59 -13.57 -16.36 -14.86
C GLU A 59 -14.22 -17.75 -14.94
N GLU A 60 -15.24 -17.92 -15.82
CA GLU A 60 -15.90 -19.23 -16.02
C GLU A 60 -14.94 -20.25 -16.65
N SER A 61 -14.11 -19.81 -17.61
CA SER A 61 -13.11 -20.66 -18.27
C SER A 61 -12.02 -21.10 -17.30
N LEU A 62 -11.51 -20.19 -16.45
CA LEU A 62 -10.57 -20.54 -15.38
C LEU A 62 -11.18 -21.57 -14.42
N HIS A 63 -12.44 -21.43 -14.05
CA HIS A 63 -13.11 -22.40 -13.18
C HIS A 63 -13.31 -23.78 -13.83
N LYS A 64 -13.48 -23.82 -15.17
CA LYS A 64 -13.48 -25.09 -15.92
C LYS A 64 -12.08 -25.73 -15.90
N ILE A 65 -11.01 -24.93 -16.10
CA ILE A 65 -9.62 -25.39 -15.97
C ILE A 65 -9.36 -25.94 -14.57
N GLU A 66 -9.74 -25.22 -13.51
CA GLU A 66 -9.61 -25.70 -12.12
C GLU A 66 -10.32 -27.04 -11.90
N THR A 67 -11.45 -27.23 -12.55
CA THR A 67 -12.24 -28.48 -12.44
C THR A 67 -11.54 -29.64 -13.13
N GLU A 68 -11.03 -29.45 -14.34
CA GLU A 68 -10.25 -30.47 -15.08
C GLU A 68 -8.96 -30.84 -14.37
N MET A 69 -8.35 -29.87 -13.67
CA MET A 69 -7.08 -30.07 -12.92
C MET A 69 -7.25 -30.79 -11.57
N GLN A 70 -8.49 -31.09 -11.11
CA GLN A 70 -8.72 -31.72 -9.79
C GLN A 70 -8.08 -33.10 -9.64
N ASP A 71 -7.92 -33.84 -10.74
CA ASP A 71 -7.32 -35.19 -10.74
C ASP A 71 -5.79 -35.17 -10.90
N TYR A 72 -5.17 -33.98 -11.07
CA TYR A 72 -3.75 -33.77 -11.26
C TYR A 72 -3.11 -33.10 -10.04
N ASP A 73 -1.80 -33.24 -9.88
CA ASP A 73 -1.00 -32.45 -8.94
C ASP A 73 -0.70 -31.08 -9.58
N ALA A 74 -1.72 -30.25 -9.62
CA ALA A 74 -1.73 -29.00 -10.39
C ALA A 74 -1.64 -27.77 -9.48
N TYR A 75 -0.92 -26.77 -9.99
CA TYR A 75 -0.71 -25.47 -9.36
C TYR A 75 -1.12 -24.38 -10.36
N ILE A 76 -2.16 -23.61 -10.02
CA ILE A 76 -2.74 -22.60 -10.92
C ILE A 76 -2.45 -21.21 -10.37
N SER A 77 -1.75 -20.39 -11.15
CA SER A 77 -1.54 -18.99 -10.88
C SER A 77 -2.27 -18.15 -11.93
N ALA A 78 -3.26 -17.40 -11.48
CA ALA A 78 -4.05 -16.54 -12.35
C ALA A 78 -4.36 -15.21 -11.69
N GLU A 79 -4.20 -14.12 -12.45
CA GLU A 79 -4.60 -12.77 -12.06
C GLU A 79 -5.81 -12.33 -12.90
N LEU A 80 -6.92 -13.08 -12.82
CA LEU A 80 -8.16 -12.76 -13.53
C LEU A 80 -9.18 -12.10 -12.61
N GLY A 81 -9.85 -11.09 -13.14
CA GLY A 81 -11.01 -10.45 -12.54
C GLY A 81 -10.74 -9.89 -11.13
N ASN A 82 -11.77 -9.98 -10.30
CA ASN A 82 -11.72 -9.54 -8.91
C ASN A 82 -11.29 -10.65 -7.92
N THR A 83 -10.75 -11.77 -8.38
CA THR A 83 -10.42 -12.94 -7.54
C THR A 83 -9.47 -12.57 -6.39
N LYS A 84 -8.47 -11.74 -6.65
CA LYS A 84 -7.55 -11.21 -5.62
C LYS A 84 -8.30 -10.35 -4.60
N ALA A 85 -9.14 -9.43 -5.06
CA ALA A 85 -9.94 -8.56 -4.19
C ALA A 85 -10.96 -9.37 -3.37
N GLU A 86 -11.59 -10.40 -3.95
CA GLU A 86 -12.51 -11.30 -3.24
C GLU A 86 -11.81 -12.14 -2.17
N THR A 87 -10.66 -12.69 -2.48
CA THR A 87 -9.84 -13.46 -1.52
C THR A 87 -9.45 -12.60 -0.34
N ILE A 88 -8.94 -11.40 -0.60
CA ILE A 88 -8.59 -10.42 0.44
C ILE A 88 -9.83 -10.02 1.25
N ALA A 89 -10.99 -9.82 0.60
CA ALA A 89 -12.23 -9.50 1.31
C ALA A 89 -12.68 -10.64 2.26
N LYS A 90 -12.51 -11.90 1.86
CA LYS A 90 -12.77 -13.07 2.73
C LYS A 90 -11.82 -13.07 3.94
N GLU A 91 -10.54 -12.87 3.72
CA GLU A 91 -9.53 -12.79 4.78
C GLU A 91 -9.80 -11.63 5.75
N ILE A 92 -10.10 -10.44 5.24
CA ILE A 92 -10.42 -9.26 6.04
C ILE A 92 -11.69 -9.48 6.87
N ASN A 93 -12.68 -10.23 6.40
CA ASN A 93 -13.83 -10.61 7.21
C ASN A 93 -13.41 -11.44 8.44
N VAL A 94 -12.46 -12.37 8.30
CA VAL A 94 -11.89 -13.14 9.41
C VAL A 94 -11.13 -12.22 10.36
N VAL A 95 -10.27 -11.35 9.82
CA VAL A 95 -9.54 -10.33 10.60
C VAL A 95 -10.50 -9.44 11.38
N MET A 96 -11.59 -8.99 10.76
CA MET A 96 -12.60 -8.13 11.38
C MET A 96 -13.30 -8.85 12.54
N VAL A 97 -13.71 -10.11 12.37
CA VAL A 97 -14.34 -10.90 13.45
C VAL A 97 -13.37 -11.09 14.61
N LEU A 98 -12.10 -11.44 14.32
CA LEU A 98 -11.07 -11.59 15.35
C LEU A 98 -10.80 -10.28 16.07
N THR A 99 -10.65 -9.17 15.33
CA THR A 99 -10.43 -7.83 15.90
C THR A 99 -11.60 -7.39 16.76
N CYS A 100 -12.85 -7.60 16.33
CA CYS A 100 -14.04 -7.34 17.15
C CYS A 100 -14.03 -8.18 18.44
N GLY A 101 -13.62 -9.45 18.35
CA GLY A 101 -13.46 -10.31 19.53
C GLY A 101 -12.40 -9.79 20.51
N ILE A 102 -11.26 -9.35 20.00
CA ILE A 102 -10.18 -8.75 20.81
C ILE A 102 -10.64 -7.43 21.44
N ILE A 103 -11.30 -6.56 20.67
CA ILE A 103 -11.88 -5.30 21.17
C ILE A 103 -12.83 -5.60 22.33
N LEU A 104 -13.75 -6.54 22.14
CA LEU A 104 -14.69 -6.94 23.18
C LEU A 104 -13.98 -7.44 24.44
N ALA A 105 -12.99 -8.31 24.29
CA ALA A 105 -12.22 -8.84 25.42
C ALA A 105 -11.45 -7.74 26.16
N VAL A 106 -10.76 -6.86 25.43
CA VAL A 106 -10.00 -5.75 26.03
C VAL A 106 -10.95 -4.77 26.74
N LEU A 107 -12.07 -4.41 26.11
CA LEU A 107 -13.06 -3.51 26.72
C LEU A 107 -13.68 -4.12 27.97
N LEU A 108 -14.03 -5.41 27.97
CA LEU A 108 -14.54 -6.10 29.15
C LEU A 108 -13.53 -6.11 30.31
N PHE A 109 -12.23 -6.21 29.97
CA PHE A 109 -11.16 -6.19 30.97
C PHE A 109 -10.90 -4.79 31.54
N THR A 110 -11.03 -3.74 30.71
CA THR A 110 -10.61 -2.37 31.04
C THR A 110 -11.77 -1.45 31.48
N SER A 111 -13.02 -1.79 31.11
CA SER A 111 -14.21 -1.02 31.52
C SER A 111 -14.43 -1.05 33.02
N ARG A 112 -15.22 -0.12 33.53
CA ARG A 112 -15.67 -0.06 34.94
C ARG A 112 -17.04 -0.67 35.15
N THR A 113 -17.84 -0.72 34.08
CA THR A 113 -19.16 -1.33 34.08
C THR A 113 -19.35 -2.20 32.82
N TYR A 114 -20.04 -3.33 32.95
CA TYR A 114 -20.30 -4.18 31.79
C TYR A 114 -21.16 -3.51 30.73
N MET A 115 -22.00 -2.54 31.09
CA MET A 115 -22.89 -1.87 30.12
C MET A 115 -22.18 -0.80 29.27
N GLU A 116 -21.00 -0.31 29.68
CA GLU A 116 -20.17 0.57 28.82
C GLU A 116 -19.83 -0.09 27.52
N VAL A 117 -19.51 -1.38 27.54
CA VAL A 117 -19.04 -2.13 26.37
C VAL A 117 -20.07 -2.17 25.23
N PRO A 118 -21.34 -2.57 25.45
CA PRO A 118 -22.38 -2.46 24.44
C PRO A 118 -22.59 -1.04 23.91
N VAL A 119 -22.52 -0.01 24.75
CA VAL A 119 -22.67 1.39 24.33
C VAL A 119 -21.54 1.76 23.32
N MET A 120 -20.30 1.41 23.63
CA MET A 120 -19.16 1.63 22.74
C MET A 120 -19.32 0.85 21.43
N ILE A 121 -19.64 -0.45 21.48
CA ILE A 121 -19.81 -1.30 20.28
C ILE A 121 -20.94 -0.78 19.40
N MET A 122 -22.06 -0.35 19.95
CA MET A 122 -23.16 0.24 19.16
C MET A 122 -22.73 1.54 18.48
N THR A 123 -21.95 2.38 19.17
CA THR A 123 -21.40 3.63 18.59
C THR A 123 -20.44 3.34 17.44
N PHE A 124 -19.52 2.37 17.61
CA PHE A 124 -18.57 1.99 16.57
C PHE A 124 -19.24 1.30 15.39
N GLY A 125 -20.18 0.39 15.67
CA GLY A 125 -20.95 -0.28 14.62
C GLY A 125 -21.70 0.72 13.75
N ALA A 126 -22.33 1.73 14.35
CA ALA A 126 -22.97 2.80 13.59
C ALA A 126 -21.96 3.59 12.74
N ALA A 127 -20.80 3.96 13.31
CA ALA A 127 -19.76 4.67 12.57
C ALA A 127 -19.20 3.84 11.40
N ALA A 128 -18.98 2.53 11.59
CA ALA A 128 -18.48 1.62 10.55
C ALA A 128 -19.51 1.44 9.41
N ILE A 129 -20.80 1.29 9.74
CA ILE A 129 -21.88 1.20 8.75
C ILE A 129 -21.98 2.50 7.94
N LEU A 130 -21.91 3.66 8.60
CA LEU A 130 -21.91 4.95 7.92
C LEU A 130 -20.71 5.12 7.02
N ASN A 131 -19.52 4.68 7.45
CA ASN A 131 -18.30 4.76 6.64
C ASN A 131 -18.42 3.88 5.39
N LYS A 132 -18.73 2.61 5.54
CA LYS A 132 -18.87 1.68 4.38
C LYS A 132 -20.00 2.12 3.46
N GLY A 133 -21.15 2.50 4.03
CA GLY A 133 -22.30 2.95 3.26
C GLY A 133 -22.10 4.25 2.49
N SER A 134 -21.10 5.07 2.84
CA SER A 134 -20.78 6.33 2.16
C SER A 134 -19.57 6.23 1.21
N ASN A 135 -18.99 5.05 1.00
CA ASN A 135 -17.85 4.85 0.09
C ASN A 135 -18.18 5.23 -1.36
N PHE A 136 -19.44 5.09 -1.79
CA PHE A 136 -19.90 5.50 -3.12
C PHE A 136 -19.60 6.98 -3.46
N MET A 137 -19.33 7.82 -2.46
CA MET A 137 -18.99 9.23 -2.70
C MET A 137 -17.64 9.44 -3.41
N PHE A 138 -16.77 8.44 -3.37
CA PHE A 138 -15.44 8.52 -3.98
C PHE A 138 -15.37 7.88 -5.38
N GLY A 139 -16.46 7.23 -5.84
CA GLY A 139 -16.48 6.46 -7.07
C GLY A 139 -15.74 5.14 -6.90
N GLU A 140 -14.50 5.09 -7.33
CA GLU A 140 -13.62 3.93 -7.17
C GLU A 140 -12.75 4.06 -5.93
N ILE A 141 -12.50 2.94 -5.26
CA ILE A 141 -11.67 2.85 -4.06
C ILE A 141 -10.77 1.62 -4.20
N SER A 142 -9.48 1.78 -3.90
CA SER A 142 -8.55 0.65 -3.86
C SER A 142 -9.03 -0.42 -2.87
N PHE A 143 -8.93 -1.70 -3.26
CA PHE A 143 -9.23 -2.83 -2.40
C PHE A 143 -8.38 -2.84 -1.11
N VAL A 144 -7.15 -2.34 -1.17
CA VAL A 144 -6.26 -2.17 -0.01
C VAL A 144 -6.86 -1.16 0.97
N SER A 145 -7.32 0.00 0.47
CA SER A 145 -7.93 1.05 1.29
C SER A 145 -9.24 0.58 1.93
N ASP A 146 -10.13 -0.07 1.17
CA ASP A 146 -11.41 -0.60 1.71
C ASP A 146 -11.18 -1.68 2.77
N SER A 147 -10.23 -2.58 2.50
CA SER A 147 -9.88 -3.69 3.39
C SER A 147 -9.35 -3.23 4.76
N ILE A 148 -8.43 -2.27 4.76
CA ILE A 148 -7.78 -1.80 5.98
C ILE A 148 -8.64 -0.77 6.72
N ALA A 149 -9.42 0.05 6.00
CA ALA A 149 -10.11 1.21 6.56
C ALA A 149 -11.05 0.87 7.71
N ILE A 150 -11.83 -0.20 7.63
CA ILE A 150 -12.78 -0.58 8.68
C ILE A 150 -12.05 -1.02 9.94
N VAL A 151 -11.01 -1.83 9.80
CA VAL A 151 -10.24 -2.35 10.94
C VAL A 151 -9.50 -1.20 11.64
N LEU A 152 -8.87 -0.31 10.85
CA LEU A 152 -8.21 0.88 11.39
C LEU A 152 -9.20 1.86 11.99
N GLN A 153 -10.36 2.06 11.39
CA GLN A 153 -11.42 2.90 11.95
C GLN A 153 -11.84 2.42 13.34
N LEU A 154 -12.11 1.12 13.49
CA LEU A 154 -12.47 0.54 14.77
C LEU A 154 -11.36 0.74 15.81
N ALA A 155 -10.11 0.51 15.41
CA ALA A 155 -8.96 0.62 16.32
C ALA A 155 -8.65 2.07 16.73
N LEU A 156 -8.79 3.04 15.80
CA LEU A 156 -8.48 4.46 16.05
C LEU A 156 -9.63 5.22 16.71
N ALA A 157 -10.89 4.86 16.41
CA ALA A 157 -12.05 5.57 16.91
C ALA A 157 -12.38 5.25 18.39
N ILE A 158 -11.88 4.12 18.88
CA ILE A 158 -12.20 3.63 20.23
C ILE A 158 -11.73 4.59 21.32
N ASP A 159 -10.63 5.30 21.10
CA ASP A 159 -10.04 6.26 22.03
C ASP A 159 -11.00 7.39 22.36
N TYR A 160 -11.70 7.90 21.36
CA TYR A 160 -12.63 9.00 21.53
C TYR A 160 -13.82 8.60 22.39
N ALA A 161 -14.32 7.38 22.19
CA ALA A 161 -15.42 6.86 23.02
C ALA A 161 -14.98 6.56 24.46
N ILE A 162 -13.78 6.00 24.66
CA ILE A 162 -13.23 5.75 25.99
C ILE A 162 -13.08 7.06 26.77
N ILE A 163 -12.56 8.12 26.13
CA ILE A 163 -12.41 9.43 26.77
C ILE A 163 -13.78 9.97 27.23
N LEU A 164 -14.79 9.95 26.33
CA LEU A 164 -16.13 10.41 26.67
C LEU A 164 -16.76 9.56 27.78
N CYS A 165 -16.61 8.23 27.71
CA CYS A 165 -17.15 7.31 28.71
C CYS A 165 -16.52 7.54 30.09
N HIS A 166 -15.20 7.66 30.17
CA HIS A 166 -14.50 7.94 31.42
C HIS A 166 -14.91 9.29 31.99
N ARG A 167 -15.07 10.35 31.18
CA ARG A 167 -15.58 11.64 31.66
C ARG A 167 -17.01 11.54 32.17
N TYR A 168 -17.88 10.76 31.48
CA TYR A 168 -19.23 10.51 31.96
C TYR A 168 -19.23 9.82 33.32
N MET A 169 -18.40 8.80 33.50
CA MET A 169 -18.31 8.09 34.78
C MET A 169 -17.81 9.00 35.92
N GLU A 170 -16.83 9.86 35.65
CA GLU A 170 -16.35 10.85 36.63
C GLU A 170 -17.46 11.83 37.05
N GLU A 171 -18.24 12.36 36.09
CA GLU A 171 -19.32 13.29 36.39
C GLU A 171 -20.56 12.62 37.04
N ARG A 172 -20.81 11.34 36.69
CA ARG A 172 -21.95 10.55 37.21
C ARG A 172 -21.86 10.26 38.71
N GLU A 173 -20.64 10.25 39.25
CA GLU A 173 -20.45 10.08 40.71
C GLU A 173 -21.12 11.21 41.53
N SER A 174 -21.32 12.40 40.96
CA SER A 174 -21.83 13.59 41.68
C SER A 174 -23.04 14.27 41.03
N SER A 175 -23.50 13.82 39.87
CA SER A 175 -24.55 14.49 39.10
C SER A 175 -25.63 13.53 38.60
N GLU A 176 -26.81 14.04 38.32
CA GLU A 176 -27.89 13.29 37.65
C GLU A 176 -27.48 12.89 36.23
N PRO A 177 -28.03 11.82 35.62
CA PRO A 177 -27.58 11.29 34.33
C PRO A 177 -27.48 12.30 33.18
N MET A 178 -28.48 13.20 33.08
CA MET A 178 -28.50 14.21 32.01
C MET A 178 -27.41 15.28 32.21
N ASP A 179 -27.29 15.77 33.46
CA ASP A 179 -26.26 16.77 33.79
C ASP A 179 -24.85 16.18 33.68
N ALA A 180 -24.67 14.92 34.02
CA ALA A 180 -23.43 14.18 33.88
C ALA A 180 -23.03 14.05 32.38
N VAL A 181 -23.98 13.73 31.50
CA VAL A 181 -23.72 13.67 30.05
C VAL A 181 -23.30 15.03 29.49
N VAL A 182 -24.00 16.11 29.85
CA VAL A 182 -23.68 17.47 29.39
C VAL A 182 -22.32 17.91 29.92
N ALA A 183 -22.02 17.68 31.19
CA ALA A 183 -20.74 18.02 31.80
C ALA A 183 -19.58 17.21 31.16
N ALA A 184 -19.80 15.91 30.94
CA ALA A 184 -18.84 15.04 30.25
C ALA A 184 -18.53 15.51 28.82
N LEU A 185 -19.56 15.87 28.04
CA LEU A 185 -19.37 16.42 26.70
C LEU A 185 -18.56 17.72 26.72
N CYS A 186 -18.91 18.66 27.61
CA CYS A 186 -18.17 19.92 27.71
C CYS A 186 -16.69 19.74 28.04
N LYS A 187 -16.31 18.69 28.77
CA LYS A 187 -14.92 18.37 29.10
C LYS A 187 -14.25 17.51 28.06
N ALA A 188 -14.97 16.58 27.45
CA ALA A 188 -14.41 15.66 26.46
C ALA A 188 -14.21 16.27 25.06
N ILE A 189 -15.09 17.17 24.61
CA ILE A 189 -15.00 17.78 23.28
C ILE A 189 -13.63 18.43 23.00
N PRO A 190 -13.06 19.29 23.85
CA PRO A 190 -11.75 19.87 23.59
C PRO A 190 -10.62 18.83 23.53
N GLU A 191 -10.69 17.80 24.40
CA GLU A 191 -9.70 16.73 24.48
C GLU A 191 -9.74 15.83 23.23
N ILE A 192 -10.93 15.36 22.85
CA ILE A 192 -11.16 14.53 21.67
C ILE A 192 -10.88 15.31 20.39
N SER A 193 -11.28 16.59 20.29
CA SER A 193 -11.04 17.40 19.11
C SER A 193 -9.55 17.64 18.87
N GLY A 194 -8.76 17.86 19.92
CA GLY A 194 -7.30 18.00 19.81
C GLY A 194 -6.63 16.72 19.29
N SER A 195 -7.00 15.57 19.85
CA SER A 195 -6.52 14.25 19.44
C SER A 195 -6.95 13.92 18.01
N CYS A 196 -8.22 14.10 17.67
CA CYS A 196 -8.71 13.88 16.33
C CYS A 196 -7.96 14.72 15.28
N LEU A 197 -7.72 15.99 15.58
CA LEU A 197 -7.08 16.90 14.64
C LEU A 197 -5.62 16.48 14.37
N THR A 198 -4.92 15.92 15.35
CA THR A 198 -3.58 15.34 15.15
C THR A 198 -3.63 14.12 14.25
N THR A 199 -4.60 13.21 14.46
CA THR A 199 -4.77 12.02 13.61
C THR A 199 -5.13 12.41 12.17
N LEU A 200 -6.09 13.34 11.99
CA LEU A 200 -6.45 13.86 10.68
C LEU A 200 -5.26 14.55 9.97
N SER A 201 -4.41 15.23 10.74
CA SER A 201 -3.21 15.90 10.21
C SER A 201 -2.17 14.90 9.71
N GLY A 202 -1.94 13.82 10.43
CA GLY A 202 -1.05 12.74 9.99
C GLY A 202 -1.55 12.08 8.71
N LEU A 203 -2.85 11.76 8.65
CA LEU A 203 -3.47 11.18 7.46
C LEU A 203 -3.48 12.15 6.27
N ALA A 204 -3.72 13.45 6.51
CA ALA A 204 -3.72 14.45 5.45
C ALA A 204 -2.35 14.59 4.77
N ALA A 205 -1.26 14.32 5.47
CA ALA A 205 0.08 14.33 4.87
C ALA A 205 0.24 13.26 3.79
N MET A 206 -0.43 12.09 3.92
CA MET A 206 -0.41 11.03 2.91
C MET A 206 -1.07 11.44 1.59
N ALA A 207 -1.99 12.40 1.60
CA ALA A 207 -2.65 12.86 0.39
C ALA A 207 -1.71 13.58 -0.59
N PHE A 208 -0.49 13.94 -0.16
CA PHE A 208 0.55 14.56 -0.99
C PHE A 208 1.54 13.58 -1.60
N MET A 209 1.31 12.28 -1.46
CA MET A 209 2.08 11.22 -2.09
C MET A 209 1.85 11.21 -3.60
N HIS A 210 2.90 10.99 -4.40
CA HIS A 210 2.77 10.84 -5.85
C HIS A 210 1.97 9.59 -6.22
N PHE A 211 2.14 8.53 -5.46
CA PHE A 211 1.40 7.28 -5.67
C PHE A 211 -0.06 7.43 -5.22
N GLN A 212 -0.99 7.26 -6.15
CA GLN A 212 -2.41 7.61 -5.99
C GLN A 212 -3.12 6.89 -4.83
N ILE A 213 -2.66 5.70 -4.44
CA ILE A 213 -3.21 4.95 -3.29
C ILE A 213 -3.05 5.73 -1.96
N GLY A 214 -2.04 6.61 -1.85
CA GLY A 214 -1.85 7.46 -0.67
C GLY A 214 -2.99 8.47 -0.52
N LEU A 215 -3.43 9.08 -1.60
CA LEU A 215 -4.59 9.97 -1.62
C LEU A 215 -5.88 9.20 -1.29
N ASP A 216 -6.10 8.05 -1.94
CA ASP A 216 -7.26 7.20 -1.73
C ASP A 216 -7.39 6.76 -0.26
N MET A 217 -6.35 6.15 0.30
CA MET A 217 -6.32 5.72 1.70
C MET A 217 -6.50 6.90 2.67
N SER A 218 -5.86 8.04 2.39
CA SER A 218 -6.01 9.26 3.19
C SER A 218 -7.47 9.71 3.25
N MET A 219 -8.13 9.82 2.10
CA MET A 219 -9.52 10.28 2.01
C MET A 219 -10.50 9.34 2.71
N VAL A 220 -10.35 8.03 2.52
CA VAL A 220 -11.19 7.00 3.15
C VAL A 220 -11.01 7.01 4.67
N LEU A 221 -9.78 7.09 5.17
CA LEU A 221 -9.50 7.10 6.62
C LEU A 221 -9.90 8.42 7.28
N ILE A 222 -9.69 9.57 6.63
CA ILE A 222 -10.15 10.88 7.12
C ILE A 222 -11.68 10.87 7.29
N LYS A 223 -12.41 10.42 6.26
CA LYS A 223 -13.88 10.26 6.32
C LYS A 223 -14.27 9.33 7.47
N ALA A 224 -13.60 8.19 7.61
CA ALA A 224 -13.87 7.21 8.66
C ALA A 224 -13.75 7.81 10.07
N ILE A 225 -12.70 8.60 10.32
CA ILE A 225 -12.48 9.27 11.61
C ILE A 225 -13.52 10.36 11.86
N ILE A 226 -13.85 11.18 10.86
CA ILE A 226 -14.88 12.21 10.97
C ILE A 226 -16.24 11.59 11.34
N LEU A 227 -16.64 10.51 10.67
CA LEU A 227 -17.87 9.79 10.96
C LEU A 227 -17.86 9.15 12.35
N SER A 228 -16.71 8.68 12.79
CA SER A 228 -16.54 8.11 14.15
C SER A 228 -16.74 9.17 15.22
N ILE A 229 -16.13 10.34 15.06
CA ILE A 229 -16.31 11.45 16.02
C ILE A 229 -17.74 11.97 16.00
N LEU A 230 -18.33 12.09 14.83
CA LEU A 230 -19.73 12.47 14.71
C LEU A 230 -20.63 11.49 15.48
N SER A 231 -20.38 10.18 15.37
CA SER A 231 -21.10 9.15 16.11
C SER A 231 -20.86 9.25 17.62
N VAL A 232 -19.61 9.53 18.04
CA VAL A 232 -19.27 9.70 19.48
C VAL A 232 -19.93 10.96 20.06
N PHE A 233 -20.03 12.06 19.32
CA PHE A 233 -20.65 13.28 19.86
C PHE A 233 -22.17 13.33 19.75
N THR A 234 -22.78 12.55 18.86
CA THR A 234 -24.24 12.58 18.63
C THR A 234 -24.95 11.35 19.19
N LEU A 235 -24.49 10.14 18.83
CA LEU A 235 -25.15 8.90 19.20
C LEU A 235 -24.80 8.47 20.62
N MET A 236 -23.51 8.50 20.99
CA MET A 236 -23.05 7.97 22.27
C MET A 236 -23.65 8.68 23.49
N PRO A 237 -23.81 10.02 23.54
CA PRO A 237 -24.48 10.69 24.65
C PRO A 237 -25.90 10.22 24.87
N GLY A 238 -26.66 10.01 23.78
CA GLY A 238 -28.01 9.46 23.87
C GLY A 238 -28.04 8.02 24.41
N LEU A 239 -27.06 7.20 24.03
CA LEU A 239 -26.91 5.83 24.55
C LEU A 239 -26.52 5.84 26.04
N LEU A 240 -25.55 6.67 26.46
CA LEU A 240 -25.14 6.81 27.86
C LEU A 240 -26.30 7.24 28.74
N TYR A 241 -27.11 8.20 28.29
CA TYR A 241 -28.32 8.62 29.00
C TYR A 241 -29.36 7.51 29.08
N SER A 242 -29.67 6.86 27.96
CA SER A 242 -30.71 5.82 27.86
C SER A 242 -30.37 4.58 28.68
N PHE A 243 -29.08 4.24 28.77
CA PHE A 243 -28.61 3.09 29.53
C PHE A 243 -28.03 3.44 30.89
N SER A 244 -28.17 4.68 31.37
CA SER A 244 -27.60 5.16 32.64
C SER A 244 -27.91 4.25 33.85
N SER A 245 -29.16 3.86 34.01
CA SER A 245 -29.58 2.96 35.11
C SER A 245 -28.91 1.58 35.04
N LYS A 246 -28.67 1.05 33.83
CA LYS A 246 -27.97 -0.22 33.64
C LYS A 246 -26.48 -0.06 33.89
N ILE A 247 -25.90 1.06 33.47
CA ILE A 247 -24.49 1.40 33.71
C ILE A 247 -24.27 1.43 35.24
N ASP A 248 -25.11 2.14 35.98
CA ASP A 248 -25.02 2.24 37.45
C ASP A 248 -25.16 0.87 38.14
N SER A 249 -25.99 -0.04 37.61
CA SER A 249 -26.26 -1.36 38.20
C SER A 249 -25.23 -2.44 37.86
N THR A 250 -24.40 -2.25 36.86
CA THR A 250 -23.46 -3.26 36.37
C THR A 250 -21.99 -2.98 36.73
N HIS A 251 -21.75 -2.19 37.77
CA HIS A 251 -20.40 -1.92 38.28
C HIS A 251 -19.67 -3.20 38.68
N HIS A 252 -18.41 -3.30 38.27
CA HIS A 252 -17.52 -4.36 38.68
C HIS A 252 -16.16 -3.83 39.16
N ARG A 253 -15.37 -4.69 39.77
CA ARG A 253 -14.01 -4.35 40.20
C ARG A 253 -13.15 -3.99 39.00
N ASN A 254 -12.43 -2.87 39.07
CA ASN A 254 -11.44 -2.51 38.06
C ASN A 254 -10.33 -3.58 38.02
N PHE A 255 -10.14 -4.22 36.83
CA PHE A 255 -9.10 -5.24 36.63
C PHE A 255 -7.76 -4.62 36.27
N VAL A 256 -7.73 -3.36 35.79
CA VAL A 256 -6.49 -2.68 35.44
C VAL A 256 -5.74 -2.29 36.71
N PRO A 257 -4.52 -2.82 36.94
CA PRO A 257 -3.77 -2.57 38.16
C PRO A 257 -3.21 -1.14 38.20
N ASN A 258 -3.03 -0.62 39.40
CA ASN A 258 -2.23 0.60 39.61
C ASN A 258 -0.75 0.30 39.29
N ILE A 259 -0.12 1.14 38.47
CA ILE A 259 1.27 0.99 38.04
C ILE A 259 2.25 1.81 38.91
N THR A 260 1.96 2.04 40.16
CA THR A 260 2.79 2.86 41.08
C THR A 260 4.23 2.34 41.18
N GLY A 261 4.43 1.02 41.12
CA GLY A 261 5.77 0.44 41.10
C GLY A 261 6.56 0.86 39.85
N PHE A 262 5.92 0.74 38.68
CA PHE A 262 6.51 1.16 37.40
C PHE A 262 6.80 2.68 37.38
N THR A 263 5.84 3.50 37.80
CA THR A 263 6.01 4.97 37.83
C THR A 263 7.17 5.41 38.72
N ASN A 264 7.39 4.73 39.85
CA ASN A 264 8.55 5.01 40.71
C ASN A 264 9.87 4.68 40.04
N VAL A 265 9.95 3.57 39.26
CA VAL A 265 11.13 3.20 38.49
C VAL A 265 11.41 4.23 37.38
N VAL A 266 10.39 4.60 36.60
CA VAL A 266 10.49 5.62 35.55
C VAL A 266 11.04 6.94 36.09
N ILE A 267 10.50 7.41 37.21
CA ILE A 267 10.94 8.69 37.81
C ILE A 267 12.36 8.57 38.43
N ARG A 268 12.71 7.40 38.99
CA ARG A 268 14.04 7.17 39.53
C ARG A 268 15.13 7.23 38.45
N LEU A 269 14.82 6.71 37.26
CA LEU A 269 15.75 6.64 36.11
C LEU A 269 15.77 7.92 35.26
N ARG A 270 15.04 8.98 35.63
CA ARG A 270 14.84 10.20 34.81
C ARG A 270 16.11 10.91 34.32
N HIS A 271 17.26 10.63 34.87
CA HIS A 271 18.51 11.23 34.43
C HIS A 271 19.35 10.33 33.53
N VAL A 272 19.06 9.03 33.49
CA VAL A 272 19.81 8.02 32.74
C VAL A 272 19.12 7.64 31.43
N THR A 273 17.85 7.28 31.51
CA THR A 273 17.11 6.78 30.34
C THR A 273 16.92 7.82 29.22
N PRO A 274 16.77 9.15 29.47
CA PRO A 274 16.75 10.12 28.38
C PRO A 274 18.06 10.18 27.57
N ILE A 275 19.21 9.98 28.24
CA ILE A 275 20.50 9.92 27.55
C ILE A 275 20.57 8.68 26.66
N ILE A 276 20.17 7.53 27.18
CA ILE A 276 20.09 6.29 26.41
C ILE A 276 19.14 6.47 25.23
N PHE A 277 17.98 7.09 25.45
CA PHE A 277 17.01 7.37 24.39
C PHE A 277 17.59 8.21 23.26
N VAL A 278 18.33 9.29 23.57
CA VAL A 278 18.98 10.13 22.53
C VAL A 278 19.98 9.31 21.72
N VAL A 279 20.77 8.45 22.36
CA VAL A 279 21.72 7.56 21.66
C VAL A 279 20.94 6.57 20.78
N CYS A 280 19.90 5.92 21.30
CA CYS A 280 19.05 5.01 20.52
C CYS A 280 18.33 5.75 19.38
N LEU A 281 17.89 6.98 19.59
CA LEU A 281 17.23 7.81 18.58
C LEU A 281 18.15 8.05 17.39
N ILE A 282 19.40 8.49 17.66
CA ILE A 282 20.39 8.75 16.61
C ILE A 282 20.75 7.44 15.88
N ALA A 283 21.00 6.37 16.63
CA ALA A 283 21.30 5.07 16.05
C ALA A 283 20.14 4.55 15.17
N SER A 284 18.91 4.63 15.67
CA SER A 284 17.73 4.20 14.91
C SER A 284 17.49 5.07 13.67
N PHE A 285 17.73 6.37 13.75
CA PHE A 285 17.66 7.23 12.57
C PHE A 285 18.65 6.79 11.49
N LEU A 286 19.93 6.59 11.85
CA LEU A 286 20.95 6.17 10.88
C LEU A 286 20.70 4.77 10.30
N ILE A 287 20.24 3.83 11.12
CA ILE A 287 19.97 2.45 10.68
C ILE A 287 18.72 2.40 9.80
N SER A 288 17.65 3.13 10.15
CA SER A 288 16.40 3.12 9.39
C SER A 288 16.52 3.73 7.99
N GLN A 289 17.56 4.55 7.72
CA GLN A 289 17.82 5.06 6.37
C GLN A 289 18.20 3.94 5.36
N ASN A 290 18.72 2.83 5.87
CA ASN A 290 19.09 1.67 5.04
C ASN A 290 18.04 0.55 5.13
N CYS A 291 16.77 0.90 5.33
CA CYS A 291 15.69 -0.10 5.35
C CYS A 291 15.55 -0.72 3.95
N PRO A 292 15.48 -2.05 3.84
CA PRO A 292 15.34 -2.73 2.55
C PRO A 292 13.90 -2.58 2.04
N TYR A 293 13.64 -1.46 1.36
CA TYR A 293 12.37 -1.24 0.70
C TYR A 293 12.32 -2.03 -0.61
N VAL A 294 11.15 -2.59 -0.90
CA VAL A 294 10.84 -3.25 -2.18
C VAL A 294 9.59 -2.61 -2.79
N TYR A 295 9.56 -2.59 -4.11
CA TYR A 295 8.53 -1.93 -4.91
C TYR A 295 7.66 -2.96 -5.63
N SER A 296 8.16 -4.17 -5.84
CA SER A 296 7.42 -5.32 -6.37
C SER A 296 6.81 -6.18 -5.26
N TYR A 297 5.82 -7.00 -5.63
CA TYR A 297 5.26 -8.02 -4.76
C TYR A 297 6.13 -9.29 -4.70
N GLU A 298 7.04 -9.48 -5.66
CA GLU A 298 7.86 -10.68 -5.83
C GLU A 298 8.71 -11.04 -4.60
N HIS A 299 9.26 -10.04 -3.93
CA HIS A 299 10.13 -10.23 -2.77
C HIS A 299 9.42 -10.17 -1.41
N LEU A 300 8.09 -9.98 -1.42
CA LEU A 300 7.32 -9.90 -0.19
C LEU A 300 7.01 -11.28 0.36
N THR A 301 7.30 -11.47 1.63
CA THR A 301 6.95 -12.69 2.34
C THR A 301 5.78 -12.44 3.28
N THR A 302 4.76 -13.27 3.19
CA THR A 302 3.58 -13.26 4.05
C THR A 302 3.60 -14.44 5.01
N TYR A 303 2.91 -14.31 6.14
CA TYR A 303 2.77 -15.41 7.10
C TYR A 303 1.71 -16.41 6.67
N THR A 304 0.71 -15.96 5.95
CA THR A 304 -0.34 -16.78 5.34
C THR A 304 -0.22 -16.64 3.83
N LYS A 305 -0.23 -17.76 3.11
CA LYS A 305 -0.22 -17.80 1.65
C LYS A 305 -1.56 -18.33 1.16
N ASN A 306 -2.09 -17.77 0.10
CA ASN A 306 -3.21 -18.32 -0.63
C ASN A 306 -2.76 -19.34 -1.68
N ASP A 307 -3.70 -20.06 -2.28
CA ASP A 307 -3.39 -21.15 -3.23
C ASP A 307 -2.64 -20.62 -4.47
N SER A 308 -3.00 -19.44 -4.99
CA SER A 308 -2.31 -18.81 -6.12
C SER A 308 -0.85 -18.45 -5.80
N GLN A 309 -0.56 -17.95 -4.60
CA GLN A 309 0.81 -17.66 -4.16
C GLN A 309 1.65 -18.93 -3.96
N ILE A 310 1.02 -20.00 -3.49
CA ILE A 310 1.68 -21.32 -3.38
C ILE A 310 2.01 -21.83 -4.78
N ALA A 311 1.09 -21.67 -5.74
CA ALA A 311 1.29 -22.04 -7.13
C ALA A 311 2.42 -21.20 -7.76
N GLU A 312 2.39 -19.87 -7.62
CA GLU A 312 3.42 -18.97 -8.14
C GLU A 312 4.82 -19.31 -7.60
N GLU A 313 4.93 -19.56 -6.29
CA GLU A 313 6.22 -19.97 -5.69
C GLU A 313 6.70 -21.31 -6.25
N LYS A 314 5.81 -22.27 -6.41
CA LYS A 314 6.14 -23.58 -6.96
C LYS A 314 6.55 -23.50 -8.43
N ILE A 315 5.86 -22.67 -9.24
CA ILE A 315 6.20 -22.40 -10.63
C ILE A 315 7.60 -21.76 -10.72
N LYS A 316 7.86 -20.71 -9.93
CA LYS A 316 9.15 -20.02 -9.87
C LYS A 316 10.31 -20.90 -9.40
N ASP A 317 10.04 -21.85 -8.49
CA ASP A 317 11.06 -22.79 -8.02
C ASP A 317 11.40 -23.86 -9.07
N THR A 318 10.47 -24.14 -9.99
CA THR A 318 10.62 -25.21 -11.00
C THR A 318 11.07 -24.65 -12.35
N PHE A 319 10.51 -23.51 -12.75
CA PHE A 319 10.77 -22.85 -14.03
C PHE A 319 11.49 -21.53 -13.81
N THR A 320 12.26 -21.09 -14.80
CA THR A 320 12.92 -19.78 -14.75
C THR A 320 11.86 -18.69 -14.77
N ALA A 321 11.89 -17.78 -13.79
CA ALA A 321 10.96 -16.66 -13.74
C ALA A 321 11.11 -15.77 -14.99
N SER A 322 10.03 -15.57 -15.72
CA SER A 322 9.98 -14.66 -16.86
C SER A 322 9.79 -13.22 -16.39
N ASN A 323 10.66 -12.31 -16.86
CA ASN A 323 10.54 -10.87 -16.65
C ASN A 323 10.36 -10.20 -18.01
N ILE A 324 9.11 -10.03 -18.40
CA ILE A 324 8.75 -9.48 -19.72
C ILE A 324 8.70 -7.96 -19.63
N LEU A 325 9.39 -7.33 -20.59
CA LEU A 325 9.42 -5.89 -20.80
C LEU A 325 9.04 -5.57 -22.25
N ALA A 326 8.16 -4.60 -22.45
CA ALA A 326 7.81 -4.10 -23.78
C ALA A 326 8.44 -2.73 -24.05
N LEU A 327 9.05 -2.60 -25.21
CA LEU A 327 9.54 -1.33 -25.74
C LEU A 327 8.66 -0.91 -26.92
N LEU A 328 8.01 0.24 -26.79
CA LEU A 328 7.22 0.84 -27.87
C LEU A 328 8.06 1.87 -28.61
N ILE A 329 8.14 1.73 -29.92
CA ILE A 329 8.86 2.59 -30.86
C ILE A 329 7.93 3.02 -31.99
N PRO A 330 8.17 4.16 -32.68
CA PRO A 330 7.43 4.50 -33.90
C PRO A 330 7.55 3.42 -34.97
N SER A 331 6.41 2.99 -35.55
CA SER A 331 6.34 1.96 -36.57
C SER A 331 6.78 2.47 -37.98
N GLY A 332 7.07 1.56 -38.90
CA GLY A 332 7.26 1.82 -40.34
C GLY A 332 8.69 1.72 -40.83
N ASP A 333 9.67 1.42 -39.97
CA ASP A 333 11.07 1.19 -40.38
C ASP A 333 11.59 -0.13 -39.82
N TYR A 334 11.23 -1.25 -40.45
CA TYR A 334 11.60 -2.60 -40.01
C TYR A 334 13.11 -2.84 -39.94
N GLU A 335 13.90 -2.23 -40.85
CA GLU A 335 15.36 -2.36 -40.80
C GLU A 335 15.96 -1.72 -39.55
N LYS A 336 15.45 -0.58 -39.16
CA LYS A 336 15.86 0.13 -37.95
C LYS A 336 15.36 -0.56 -36.67
N GLU A 337 14.16 -1.13 -36.71
CA GLU A 337 13.58 -1.95 -35.65
C GLU A 337 14.43 -3.21 -35.42
N GLN A 338 14.80 -3.92 -36.47
CA GLN A 338 15.67 -5.09 -36.43
C GLN A 338 17.04 -4.77 -35.83
N GLN A 339 17.71 -3.69 -36.31
CA GLN A 339 18.99 -3.26 -35.75
C GLN A 339 18.93 -2.95 -34.26
N LEU A 340 17.86 -2.31 -33.83
CA LEU A 340 17.61 -2.05 -32.39
C LEU A 340 17.39 -3.34 -31.62
N ALA A 341 16.59 -4.26 -32.15
CA ALA A 341 16.32 -5.55 -31.52
C ALA A 341 17.60 -6.37 -31.34
N GLU A 342 18.44 -6.45 -32.37
CA GLU A 342 19.74 -7.14 -32.32
C GLU A 342 20.70 -6.49 -31.29
N GLU A 343 20.74 -5.16 -31.19
CA GLU A 343 21.56 -4.47 -30.19
C GLU A 343 21.06 -4.70 -28.76
N LEU A 344 19.73 -4.78 -28.55
CA LEU A 344 19.12 -5.09 -27.24
C LEU A 344 19.36 -6.55 -26.86
N GLU A 345 19.20 -7.50 -27.81
CA GLU A 345 19.41 -8.93 -27.56
C GLU A 345 20.88 -9.27 -27.28
N ALA A 346 21.84 -8.47 -27.80
CA ALA A 346 23.25 -8.59 -27.45
C ALA A 346 23.58 -8.17 -25.99
N MET A 347 22.62 -7.62 -25.21
CA MET A 347 22.84 -7.26 -23.82
C MET A 347 22.73 -8.51 -22.93
N PRO A 348 23.62 -8.66 -21.93
CA PRO A 348 23.66 -9.88 -21.11
C PRO A 348 22.40 -10.09 -20.24
N GLU A 349 21.61 -9.05 -20.00
CA GLU A 349 20.38 -9.09 -19.23
C GLU A 349 19.16 -9.57 -20.03
N VAL A 350 19.28 -9.64 -21.37
CA VAL A 350 18.21 -10.01 -22.29
C VAL A 350 18.40 -11.46 -22.75
N ASP A 351 17.34 -12.24 -22.71
CA ASP A 351 17.28 -13.60 -23.22
C ASP A 351 16.84 -13.61 -24.70
N THR A 352 15.71 -12.95 -24.99
CA THR A 352 15.15 -12.84 -26.35
C THR A 352 14.50 -11.49 -26.57
N VAL A 353 14.49 -11.05 -27.85
CA VAL A 353 13.73 -9.87 -28.30
C VAL A 353 12.83 -10.27 -29.44
N THR A 354 11.53 -10.20 -29.25
CA THR A 354 10.52 -10.49 -30.26
C THR A 354 9.89 -9.19 -30.76
N SER A 355 9.90 -8.99 -32.05
CA SER A 355 9.22 -7.90 -32.74
C SER A 355 8.73 -8.37 -34.11
N LEU A 356 7.89 -7.59 -34.78
CA LEU A 356 7.42 -7.93 -36.11
C LEU A 356 8.62 -8.06 -37.10
N ALA A 357 9.62 -7.20 -36.96
CA ALA A 357 10.80 -7.22 -37.80
C ALA A 357 11.72 -8.43 -37.53
N THR A 358 11.68 -9.04 -36.35
CA THR A 358 12.53 -10.17 -35.95
C THR A 358 11.82 -11.52 -36.02
N THR A 359 10.49 -11.53 -36.16
CA THR A 359 9.70 -12.77 -36.25
C THR A 359 10.12 -13.59 -37.49
N GLU A 360 10.46 -14.84 -37.26
CA GLU A 360 10.89 -15.77 -38.33
C GLU A 360 9.69 -16.22 -39.17
N ALA A 361 9.82 -16.10 -40.50
CA ALA A 361 8.82 -16.56 -41.44
C ALA A 361 9.14 -17.98 -41.93
N GLU A 362 10.40 -18.27 -42.31
CA GLU A 362 10.86 -19.57 -42.78
C GLU A 362 12.39 -19.70 -42.65
N GLU A 363 12.87 -20.92 -42.43
CA GLU A 363 14.28 -21.26 -42.51
C GLU A 363 14.54 -22.06 -43.82
N LYS A 364 15.31 -21.52 -44.73
CA LYS A 364 15.66 -22.15 -46.00
C LYS A 364 17.16 -22.11 -46.24
N ASP A 365 17.76 -23.27 -46.51
CA ASP A 365 19.19 -23.44 -46.83
C ASP A 365 20.15 -22.90 -45.72
N GLY A 366 19.69 -22.78 -44.47
CA GLY A 366 20.44 -22.26 -43.33
C GLY A 366 20.43 -20.72 -43.21
N GLU A 367 19.59 -20.04 -43.97
CA GLU A 367 19.27 -18.62 -43.83
C GLU A 367 17.85 -18.51 -43.28
N THR A 368 17.69 -17.77 -42.16
CA THR A 368 16.40 -17.48 -41.55
C THR A 368 15.82 -16.23 -42.22
N LEU A 369 14.65 -16.36 -42.82
CA LEU A 369 13.89 -15.25 -43.38
C LEU A 369 12.92 -14.70 -42.32
N ARG A 370 12.94 -13.39 -42.15
CA ARG A 370 12.07 -12.69 -41.17
C ARG A 370 10.94 -11.93 -41.85
N LEU A 371 9.83 -11.72 -41.16
CA LEU A 371 8.68 -11.00 -41.71
C LEU A 371 8.99 -9.56 -42.13
N GLY A 372 9.95 -8.90 -41.47
CA GLY A 372 10.38 -7.54 -41.79
C GLY A 372 11.42 -7.45 -42.87
N ASP A 373 12.00 -8.57 -43.38
CA ASP A 373 13.04 -8.56 -44.41
C ASP A 373 12.48 -8.07 -45.74
N LYS A 374 13.21 -7.16 -46.37
CA LYS A 374 12.84 -6.64 -47.70
C LYS A 374 13.29 -7.60 -48.79
N MET A 375 12.35 -8.14 -49.53
CA MET A 375 12.59 -8.96 -50.69
C MET A 375 12.43 -8.16 -51.97
N THR A 376 13.35 -8.37 -52.91
CA THR A 376 13.20 -7.90 -54.29
C THR A 376 12.32 -8.86 -55.10
N PRO A 377 11.75 -8.47 -56.24
CA PRO A 377 10.93 -9.36 -57.06
C PRO A 377 11.63 -10.71 -57.40
N ARG A 378 12.92 -10.68 -57.61
CA ARG A 378 13.70 -11.89 -57.90
C ARG A 378 13.83 -12.80 -56.69
N GLU A 379 14.08 -12.26 -55.52
CA GLU A 379 14.22 -13.02 -54.29
C GLU A 379 12.87 -13.66 -53.93
N LEU A 380 11.75 -12.92 -54.03
CA LEU A 380 10.44 -13.46 -53.81
C LEU A 380 10.05 -14.54 -54.82
N ALA A 381 10.39 -14.36 -56.12
CA ALA A 381 10.11 -15.36 -57.12
C ALA A 381 10.86 -16.68 -56.86
N GLU A 382 12.14 -16.61 -56.44
CA GLU A 382 12.98 -17.76 -56.08
C GLU A 382 12.50 -18.40 -54.76
N PHE A 383 12.02 -17.59 -53.81
CA PHE A 383 11.52 -18.08 -52.53
C PHE A 383 10.20 -18.83 -52.65
N ALA A 384 9.20 -18.23 -53.31
CA ALA A 384 7.86 -18.78 -53.44
C ALA A 384 7.70 -19.74 -54.63
N ASP A 385 8.74 -19.98 -55.43
CA ASP A 385 8.72 -20.77 -56.69
C ASP A 385 7.64 -20.28 -57.67
N ILE A 386 7.54 -18.96 -57.83
CA ILE A 386 6.60 -18.25 -58.70
C ILE A 386 7.31 -17.65 -59.91
N ASP A 387 6.60 -17.51 -61.02
CA ASP A 387 7.15 -16.91 -62.26
C ASP A 387 7.48 -15.43 -62.00
N ILE A 388 8.71 -15.05 -62.36
CA ILE A 388 9.23 -13.68 -62.19
C ILE A 388 8.35 -12.63 -62.86
N GLU A 389 7.74 -12.94 -64.04
CA GLU A 389 6.88 -11.98 -64.76
C GLU A 389 5.61 -11.64 -63.92
N LEU A 390 5.10 -12.62 -63.15
CA LEU A 390 3.96 -12.42 -62.27
C LEU A 390 4.38 -11.61 -61.06
N VAL A 391 5.55 -11.90 -60.45
CA VAL A 391 6.05 -11.17 -59.28
C VAL A 391 6.37 -9.72 -59.65
N ASP A 392 6.95 -9.44 -60.82
CA ASP A 392 7.20 -8.07 -61.33
C ASP A 392 5.87 -7.29 -61.47
N LEU A 393 4.79 -7.96 -61.90
CA LEU A 393 3.47 -7.36 -61.99
C LEU A 393 2.91 -7.00 -60.58
N LEU A 394 3.05 -7.92 -59.61
CA LEU A 394 2.60 -7.69 -58.22
C LEU A 394 3.37 -6.52 -57.58
N TYR A 395 4.69 -6.47 -57.71
CA TYR A 395 5.50 -5.36 -57.23
C TYR A 395 5.15 -4.02 -57.91
N THR A 396 4.81 -4.07 -59.20
CA THR A 396 4.36 -2.87 -59.93
C THR A 396 2.98 -2.42 -59.38
N ALA A 397 2.07 -3.35 -59.13
CA ALA A 397 0.78 -3.05 -58.55
C ALA A 397 0.91 -2.47 -57.12
N TYR A 398 1.73 -3.08 -56.28
CA TYR A 398 2.05 -2.59 -54.95
C TYR A 398 2.63 -1.17 -54.98
N ALA A 399 3.61 -0.89 -55.84
CA ALA A 399 4.20 0.43 -55.94
C ALA A 399 3.20 1.49 -56.46
N VAL A 400 2.19 1.07 -57.25
CA VAL A 400 1.09 1.96 -57.66
C VAL A 400 0.13 2.24 -56.48
N ASP A 401 -0.22 1.21 -55.71
CA ASP A 401 -1.11 1.31 -54.56
C ASP A 401 -0.48 2.22 -53.49
N GLN A 402 0.82 2.05 -53.24
CA GLN A 402 1.55 2.86 -52.26
C GLN A 402 2.01 4.24 -52.79
N GLU A 403 1.61 4.63 -54.01
CA GLU A 403 2.03 5.87 -54.70
C GLU A 403 3.56 6.02 -54.91
N GLU A 404 4.30 4.92 -54.83
CA GLU A 404 5.77 4.89 -54.94
C GLU A 404 6.27 4.75 -56.42
N TYR A 405 5.75 5.59 -57.31
CA TYR A 405 6.00 5.56 -58.74
C TYR A 405 7.47 5.67 -59.16
N GLY A 406 8.35 6.18 -58.27
CA GLY A 406 9.79 6.31 -58.54
C GLY A 406 10.46 4.97 -58.79
N HIS A 407 10.03 3.90 -58.15
CA HIS A 407 10.57 2.54 -58.30
C HIS A 407 10.16 1.91 -59.62
N ILE A 408 8.98 2.19 -60.13
CA ILE A 408 8.53 1.71 -61.46
C ILE A 408 9.37 2.32 -62.55
N VAL A 409 9.68 3.63 -62.47
CA VAL A 409 10.48 4.36 -63.47
C VAL A 409 11.98 4.03 -63.37
N GLY A 410 12.48 3.77 -62.18
CA GLY A 410 13.88 3.46 -61.87
C GLY A 410 14.30 2.03 -62.13
N GLY A 411 13.35 1.13 -62.33
CA GLY A 411 13.52 -0.33 -62.48
C GLY A 411 13.05 -1.08 -61.23
N ILE A 412 12.03 -1.89 -61.43
CA ILE A 412 11.36 -2.65 -60.35
C ILE A 412 12.27 -3.70 -59.71
N ASP A 413 13.27 -4.19 -60.47
CA ASP A 413 14.20 -5.27 -60.07
C ASP A 413 14.97 -5.01 -58.76
N HIS A 414 15.05 -3.76 -58.32
CA HIS A 414 15.75 -3.34 -57.08
C HIS A 414 14.82 -2.83 -56.00
N TYR A 415 13.53 -2.92 -56.24
CA TYR A 415 12.53 -2.49 -55.26
C TYR A 415 12.32 -3.59 -54.21
N GLY A 416 12.80 -3.39 -53.00
CA GLY A 416 12.60 -4.31 -51.86
C GLY A 416 11.41 -3.92 -51.06
N VAL A 417 10.45 -4.85 -50.90
CA VAL A 417 9.24 -4.70 -50.08
C VAL A 417 9.34 -5.68 -48.89
N PRO A 418 9.00 -5.28 -47.65
CA PRO A 418 8.93 -6.19 -46.53
C PRO A 418 8.01 -7.38 -46.82
N LEU A 419 8.42 -8.57 -46.38
CA LEU A 419 7.68 -9.80 -46.66
C LEU A 419 6.24 -9.74 -46.18
N ILE A 420 6.02 -9.24 -44.95
CA ILE A 420 4.69 -9.09 -44.37
C ILE A 420 3.78 -8.15 -45.18
N ASP A 421 4.32 -7.00 -45.64
CA ASP A 421 3.53 -6.01 -46.37
C ASP A 421 3.18 -6.55 -47.78
N MET A 422 4.10 -7.30 -48.41
CA MET A 422 3.84 -7.94 -49.67
C MET A 422 2.81 -9.10 -49.52
N PHE A 423 2.87 -9.86 -48.44
CA PHE A 423 1.93 -10.94 -48.17
C PHE A 423 0.48 -10.39 -47.99
N GLU A 424 0.32 -9.34 -47.22
CA GLU A 424 -0.99 -8.67 -47.06
C GLU A 424 -1.54 -8.14 -48.39
N PHE A 425 -0.68 -7.48 -49.15
CA PHE A 425 -1.06 -6.99 -50.49
C PHE A 425 -1.50 -8.12 -51.42
N ILE A 426 -0.78 -9.23 -51.43
CA ILE A 426 -1.14 -10.39 -52.27
C ILE A 426 -2.48 -11.00 -51.81
N TYR A 427 -2.70 -11.10 -50.49
CA TYR A 427 -3.96 -11.59 -49.95
C TYR A 427 -5.14 -10.72 -50.36
N ASP A 428 -5.03 -9.41 -50.25
CA ASP A 428 -6.07 -8.45 -50.65
C ASP A 428 -6.38 -8.57 -52.15
N GLU A 429 -5.36 -8.67 -53.00
CA GLU A 429 -5.53 -8.84 -54.47
C GLU A 429 -6.23 -10.19 -54.81
N ILE A 430 -5.96 -11.26 -54.05
CA ILE A 430 -6.65 -12.54 -54.22
C ILE A 430 -8.14 -12.43 -53.81
N GLN A 431 -8.44 -11.75 -52.69
CA GLN A 431 -9.83 -11.53 -52.25
C GLN A 431 -10.60 -10.65 -53.25
N ASP A 432 -9.95 -9.70 -53.89
CA ASP A 432 -10.53 -8.86 -54.97
C ASP A 432 -10.72 -9.61 -56.29
N GLY A 433 -10.28 -10.89 -56.33
CA GLY A 433 -10.51 -11.80 -57.46
C GLY A 433 -9.48 -11.73 -58.58
N ALA A 434 -8.26 -11.21 -58.27
CA ALA A 434 -7.16 -11.22 -59.23
C ALA A 434 -6.69 -12.67 -59.60
N VAL A 435 -6.79 -13.60 -58.62
CA VAL A 435 -6.47 -15.01 -58.76
C VAL A 435 -7.63 -15.88 -58.21
N SER A 436 -7.93 -17.00 -58.87
CA SER A 436 -8.96 -17.93 -58.39
C SER A 436 -8.25 -19.15 -57.80
N LEU A 437 -8.39 -19.34 -56.49
CA LEU A 437 -7.93 -20.50 -55.73
C LEU A 437 -9.07 -21.57 -55.62
N ASP A 438 -8.69 -22.83 -55.38
CA ASP A 438 -9.66 -23.82 -54.96
C ASP A 438 -10.04 -23.64 -53.48
N ALA A 439 -11.07 -24.36 -53.00
CA ALA A 439 -11.62 -24.15 -51.67
C ALA A 439 -10.68 -24.58 -50.51
N GLU A 440 -9.75 -25.52 -50.81
CA GLU A 440 -8.74 -25.98 -49.83
C GLU A 440 -7.61 -24.97 -49.75
N GLN A 441 -7.09 -24.50 -50.88
CA GLN A 441 -6.08 -23.45 -50.96
C GLN A 441 -6.54 -22.10 -50.38
N GLN A 442 -7.84 -21.76 -50.62
CA GLN A 442 -8.40 -20.52 -50.02
C GLN A 442 -8.47 -20.62 -48.50
N LYS A 443 -8.87 -21.77 -47.97
CA LYS A 443 -8.93 -21.98 -46.54
C LYS A 443 -7.56 -21.93 -45.89
N ASP A 444 -6.56 -22.62 -46.48
CA ASP A 444 -5.19 -22.60 -45.95
C ASP A 444 -4.58 -21.18 -45.96
N LEU A 445 -4.91 -20.41 -47.02
CA LEU A 445 -4.47 -19.02 -47.09
C LEU A 445 -5.18 -18.11 -46.07
N ASP A 446 -6.48 -18.29 -45.87
CA ASP A 446 -7.26 -17.56 -44.87
C ASP A 446 -6.75 -17.88 -43.45
N ASP A 447 -6.51 -19.15 -43.14
CA ASP A 447 -5.98 -19.59 -41.83
C ASP A 447 -4.58 -18.96 -41.60
N LEU A 448 -3.68 -18.94 -42.61
CA LEU A 448 -2.36 -18.32 -42.51
C LEU A 448 -2.44 -16.79 -42.36
N TYR A 449 -3.35 -16.17 -43.11
CA TYR A 449 -3.56 -14.70 -43.00
C TYR A 449 -4.06 -14.31 -41.63
N ASP A 450 -5.02 -15.04 -41.06
CA ASP A 450 -5.54 -14.79 -39.73
C ASP A 450 -4.43 -14.91 -38.66
N GLU A 451 -3.59 -15.96 -38.76
CA GLU A 451 -2.45 -16.16 -37.86
C GLU A 451 -1.42 -15.03 -37.93
N LEU A 452 -1.02 -14.64 -39.12
CA LEU A 452 -0.04 -13.57 -39.36
C LEU A 452 -0.61 -12.19 -38.94
N THR A 453 -1.87 -11.94 -39.22
CA THR A 453 -2.53 -10.68 -38.86
C THR A 453 -2.70 -10.55 -37.35
N ASP A 454 -3.10 -11.62 -36.68
CA ASP A 454 -3.18 -11.67 -35.21
C ASP A 454 -1.80 -11.41 -34.57
N GLY A 455 -0.74 -11.99 -35.10
CA GLY A 455 0.64 -11.72 -34.67
C GLY A 455 1.06 -10.26 -34.92
N LYS A 456 0.74 -9.74 -36.12
CA LYS A 456 1.01 -8.34 -36.46
C LYS A 456 0.27 -7.38 -35.55
N ASP A 457 -1.03 -7.57 -35.31
CA ASP A 457 -1.84 -6.70 -34.46
C ASP A 457 -1.36 -6.69 -33.00
N GLN A 458 -0.75 -7.76 -32.53
CA GLN A 458 -0.12 -7.82 -31.23
C GLN A 458 1.19 -7.01 -31.16
N LEU A 459 1.95 -6.95 -32.25
CA LEU A 459 3.29 -6.36 -32.30
C LEU A 459 3.31 -4.98 -32.96
N ASN A 460 2.30 -4.60 -33.72
CA ASN A 460 2.25 -3.33 -34.45
C ASN A 460 0.84 -2.73 -34.48
N SER A 461 0.69 -1.54 -33.91
CA SER A 461 -0.58 -0.78 -33.89
C SER A 461 -0.72 0.20 -35.06
N GLY A 462 0.14 0.13 -36.08
CA GLY A 462 0.22 1.09 -37.17
C GLY A 462 0.92 2.41 -36.82
N LYS A 463 0.85 2.85 -35.55
CA LYS A 463 1.56 4.03 -35.05
C LYS A 463 2.82 3.66 -34.27
N TYR A 464 2.77 2.57 -33.52
CA TYR A 464 3.87 2.06 -32.72
C TYR A 464 4.08 0.58 -32.99
N SER A 465 5.35 0.18 -33.11
CA SER A 465 5.80 -1.20 -33.01
C SER A 465 6.16 -1.53 -31.58
N ARG A 466 5.90 -2.77 -31.16
CA ARG A 466 6.19 -3.31 -29.84
C ARG A 466 7.30 -4.35 -29.93
N LEU A 467 8.44 -4.08 -29.30
CA LEU A 467 9.47 -5.08 -29.06
C LEU A 467 9.22 -5.68 -27.68
N VAL A 468 9.04 -6.98 -27.62
CA VAL A 468 8.87 -7.74 -26.37
C VAL A 468 10.22 -8.34 -26.01
N MET A 469 10.76 -7.95 -24.87
CA MET A 469 12.03 -8.45 -24.33
C MET A 469 11.76 -9.40 -23.18
N ASP A 470 12.29 -10.60 -23.23
CA ASP A 470 12.36 -11.51 -22.09
C ASP A 470 13.72 -11.33 -21.40
N LEU A 471 13.69 -11.04 -20.10
CA LEU A 471 14.88 -10.72 -19.33
C LEU A 471 15.24 -11.88 -18.40
N ASN A 472 16.52 -12.21 -18.33
CA ASN A 472 17.06 -13.23 -17.41
C ASN A 472 17.39 -12.68 -16.01
N VAL A 473 16.92 -11.49 -15.68
CA VAL A 473 17.08 -10.80 -14.40
C VAL A 473 15.73 -10.59 -13.70
N SER A 474 15.72 -10.52 -12.38
CA SER A 474 14.49 -10.31 -11.61
C SER A 474 13.80 -8.98 -11.94
N GLN A 475 12.49 -8.85 -11.64
CA GLN A 475 11.73 -7.61 -11.89
C GLN A 475 12.23 -6.41 -11.07
N GLU A 476 12.97 -6.65 -10.00
CA GLU A 476 13.49 -5.62 -9.12
C GLU A 476 14.90 -5.97 -8.63
N SER A 477 15.91 -5.31 -9.21
CA SER A 477 17.31 -5.36 -8.77
C SER A 477 18.05 -4.10 -9.22
N GLU A 478 19.23 -3.83 -8.65
CA GLU A 478 20.11 -2.75 -9.14
C GLU A 478 20.53 -3.00 -10.59
N GLU A 479 20.73 -4.26 -10.98
CA GLU A 479 21.09 -4.69 -12.33
C GLU A 479 19.96 -4.39 -13.30
N THR A 480 18.72 -4.78 -12.96
CA THR A 480 17.53 -4.48 -13.79
C THR A 480 17.32 -2.98 -13.96
N PHE A 481 17.47 -2.19 -12.89
CA PHE A 481 17.30 -0.74 -12.99
C PHE A 481 18.38 -0.08 -13.85
N ALA A 482 19.62 -0.55 -13.78
CA ALA A 482 20.69 -0.08 -14.65
C ALA A 482 20.46 -0.48 -16.11
N PHE A 483 19.95 -1.69 -16.36
CA PHE A 483 19.55 -2.16 -17.69
C PHE A 483 18.44 -1.28 -18.29
N LEU A 484 17.37 -0.95 -17.52
CA LEU A 484 16.27 -0.11 -18.02
C LEU A 484 16.76 1.25 -18.53
N ASP A 485 17.69 1.90 -17.82
CA ASP A 485 18.28 3.15 -18.26
C ASP A 485 19.11 2.96 -19.54
N LYS A 486 19.87 1.87 -19.65
CA LYS A 486 20.68 1.55 -20.81
C LYS A 486 19.81 1.22 -22.04
N ALA A 487 18.78 0.38 -21.87
CA ALA A 487 17.85 0.03 -22.93
C ALA A 487 17.10 1.25 -23.47
N ARG A 488 16.64 2.14 -22.57
CA ARG A 488 16.02 3.41 -22.94
C ARG A 488 16.99 4.31 -23.76
N GLN A 489 18.23 4.46 -23.31
CA GLN A 489 19.24 5.25 -24.03
C GLN A 489 19.56 4.66 -25.39
N THR A 490 19.69 3.33 -25.51
CA THR A 490 19.91 2.63 -26.78
C THR A 490 18.75 2.91 -27.74
N ALA A 491 17.50 2.73 -27.30
CA ALA A 491 16.32 3.01 -28.12
C ALA A 491 16.23 4.49 -28.54
N GLN A 492 16.59 5.42 -27.65
CA GLN A 492 16.63 6.86 -27.95
C GLN A 492 17.67 7.22 -29.02
N ASN A 493 18.78 6.48 -29.15
CA ASN A 493 19.75 6.70 -30.23
C ASN A 493 19.14 6.45 -31.62
N TYR A 494 18.14 5.56 -31.71
CA TYR A 494 17.44 5.22 -32.96
C TYR A 494 16.22 6.12 -33.22
N TYR A 495 15.38 6.37 -32.17
CA TYR A 495 14.07 6.98 -32.33
C TYR A 495 13.89 8.30 -31.56
N GLY A 496 14.94 8.82 -30.89
CA GLY A 496 14.86 10.03 -30.09
C GLY A 496 14.00 9.83 -28.84
N ASP A 497 13.21 10.85 -28.49
CA ASP A 497 12.38 10.82 -27.27
C ASP A 497 11.04 10.07 -27.46
N ASP A 498 10.73 9.60 -28.68
CA ASP A 498 9.47 8.89 -28.99
C ASP A 498 9.55 7.39 -28.67
N VAL A 499 10.12 7.03 -27.52
CA VAL A 499 10.26 5.65 -27.05
C VAL A 499 9.65 5.50 -25.68
N LEU A 500 8.91 4.40 -25.44
CA LEU A 500 8.27 4.09 -24.17
C LEU A 500 8.65 2.67 -23.74
N LEU A 501 9.27 2.55 -22.57
CA LEU A 501 9.46 1.26 -21.91
C LEU A 501 8.29 0.99 -20.97
N VAL A 502 7.68 -0.20 -21.07
CA VAL A 502 6.49 -0.61 -20.34
C VAL A 502 6.69 -2.01 -19.78
N GLY A 503 6.32 -2.20 -18.51
CA GLY A 503 6.41 -3.50 -17.82
C GLY A 503 6.50 -3.33 -16.31
N ASN A 504 6.42 -4.44 -15.58
CA ASN A 504 6.49 -4.41 -14.11
C ASN A 504 7.82 -3.83 -13.61
N ALA A 505 8.93 -4.20 -14.23
CA ALA A 505 10.25 -3.69 -13.87
C ALA A 505 10.34 -2.16 -14.03
N THR A 506 9.73 -1.59 -15.07
CA THR A 506 9.68 -0.12 -15.29
C THR A 506 8.85 0.57 -14.22
N SER A 507 7.68 0.00 -13.88
CA SER A 507 6.82 0.52 -12.81
C SER A 507 7.54 0.51 -11.46
N ASN A 508 8.27 -0.56 -11.14
CA ASN A 508 9.06 -0.66 -9.92
C ASN A 508 10.20 0.37 -9.89
N PHE A 509 10.85 0.61 -11.03
CA PHE A 509 11.88 1.63 -11.17
C PHE A 509 11.33 3.04 -10.92
N ASP A 510 10.20 3.39 -11.53
CA ASP A 510 9.56 4.71 -11.36
C ASP A 510 9.08 4.93 -9.91
N LEU A 511 8.53 3.89 -9.26
CA LEU A 511 8.18 3.92 -7.84
C LEU A 511 9.41 4.14 -6.96
N SER A 512 10.54 3.46 -7.27
CA SER A 512 11.78 3.61 -6.51
C SER A 512 12.36 5.02 -6.63
N ALA A 513 12.31 5.61 -7.82
CA ALA A 513 12.81 6.95 -8.08
C ALA A 513 12.01 8.03 -7.33
N THR A 514 10.68 7.87 -7.23
CA THR A 514 9.80 8.84 -6.56
C THR A 514 9.72 8.66 -5.05
N PHE A 515 9.97 7.44 -4.54
CA PHE A 515 9.84 7.11 -3.10
C PHE A 515 10.67 8.00 -2.18
N GLY A 516 11.91 8.34 -2.55
CA GLY A 516 12.80 9.17 -1.72
C GLY A 516 12.23 10.57 -1.48
N GLU A 517 11.63 11.17 -2.51
CA GLU A 517 10.97 12.48 -2.44
C GLU A 517 9.70 12.39 -1.60
N ASP A 518 8.85 11.40 -1.85
CA ASP A 518 7.61 11.16 -1.11
C ASP A 518 7.89 10.93 0.38
N ASN A 519 8.86 10.12 0.72
CA ASN A 519 9.24 9.83 2.10
C ASN A 519 9.64 11.12 2.83
N THR A 520 10.46 11.95 2.20
CA THR A 520 10.91 13.22 2.77
C THR A 520 9.74 14.20 2.93
N LEU A 521 8.94 14.36 1.88
CA LEU A 521 7.80 15.27 1.86
C LEU A 521 6.75 14.90 2.91
N ILE A 522 6.33 13.64 2.95
CA ILE A 522 5.31 13.14 3.88
C ILE A 522 5.80 13.24 5.33
N SER A 523 7.06 12.89 5.60
CA SER A 523 7.64 13.00 6.93
C SER A 523 7.66 14.44 7.43
N ILE A 524 8.07 15.38 6.58
CA ILE A 524 8.08 16.81 6.94
C ILE A 524 6.65 17.34 7.13
N LEU A 525 5.73 17.05 6.21
CA LEU A 525 4.35 17.52 6.29
C LEU A 525 3.64 16.97 7.53
N SER A 526 3.81 15.67 7.84
CA SER A 526 3.25 15.06 9.04
C SER A 526 3.73 15.75 10.31
N ILE A 527 5.04 16.00 10.43
CA ILE A 527 5.63 16.72 11.56
C ILE A 527 5.07 18.14 11.64
N VAL A 528 5.02 18.88 10.53
CA VAL A 528 4.57 20.28 10.51
C VAL A 528 3.09 20.39 10.86
N PHE A 529 2.22 19.56 10.27
CA PHE A 529 0.79 19.59 10.52
C PHE A 529 0.48 19.22 11.97
N VAL A 530 1.09 18.15 12.49
CA VAL A 530 0.94 17.75 13.90
C VAL A 530 1.50 18.82 14.83
N MET A 531 2.65 19.43 14.49
CA MET A 531 3.23 20.54 15.26
C MET A 531 2.26 21.71 15.40
N ILE A 532 1.61 22.12 14.30
CA ILE A 532 0.62 23.21 14.30
C ILE A 532 -0.54 22.88 15.24
N VAL A 533 -1.09 21.67 15.13
CA VAL A 533 -2.21 21.24 16.00
C VAL A 533 -1.81 21.24 17.48
N LEU A 534 -0.64 20.70 17.81
CA LEU A 534 -0.17 20.65 19.18
C LEU A 534 0.16 22.04 19.75
N LEU A 535 0.68 22.96 18.93
CA LEU A 535 0.91 24.36 19.31
C LEU A 535 -0.42 25.03 19.71
N LEU A 536 -1.48 24.80 18.95
CA LEU A 536 -2.81 25.31 19.24
C LEU A 536 -3.40 24.69 20.52
N THR A 537 -3.22 23.38 20.67
CA THR A 537 -3.77 22.60 21.81
C THR A 537 -3.06 22.97 23.13
N PHE A 538 -1.76 22.95 23.19
CA PHE A 538 -0.98 23.17 24.42
C PHE A 538 -0.61 24.62 24.69
N GLN A 539 -0.72 25.48 23.70
CA GLN A 539 -0.31 26.91 23.79
C GLN A 539 1.12 27.09 24.36
N SER A 540 2.02 26.17 23.98
CA SER A 540 3.43 26.15 24.36
C SER A 540 4.22 25.52 23.21
N ALA A 541 5.38 26.05 22.86
CA ALA A 541 6.23 25.49 21.82
C ALA A 541 7.08 24.30 22.30
N GLY A 542 7.41 24.24 23.57
CA GLY A 542 8.25 23.20 24.16
C GLY A 542 7.57 21.83 24.24
N VAL A 543 6.26 21.82 24.50
CA VAL A 543 5.50 20.57 24.61
C VAL A 543 5.44 19.83 23.28
N PRO A 544 4.96 20.44 22.16
CA PRO A 544 4.92 19.77 20.86
C PRO A 544 6.27 19.18 20.44
N PHE A 545 7.35 19.92 20.62
CA PHE A 545 8.70 19.44 20.28
C PHE A 545 9.06 18.14 21.01
N ILE A 546 8.77 18.04 22.32
CA ILE A 546 9.05 16.83 23.11
C ILE A 546 8.16 15.67 22.66
N LEU A 547 6.87 15.91 22.39
CA LEU A 547 5.94 14.88 21.98
C LEU A 547 6.33 14.30 20.61
N ILE A 548 6.58 15.15 19.63
CA ILE A 548 6.99 14.75 18.29
C ILE A 548 8.32 13.99 18.32
N LEU A 549 9.30 14.44 19.12
CA LEU A 549 10.58 13.74 19.25
C LEU A 549 10.41 12.29 19.73
N VAL A 550 9.51 12.05 20.68
CA VAL A 550 9.23 10.70 21.22
C VAL A 550 8.54 9.84 20.18
N ILE A 551 7.54 10.37 19.48
CA ILE A 551 6.80 9.60 18.48
C ILE A 551 7.64 9.34 17.22
N GLN A 552 8.37 10.37 16.72
CA GLN A 552 9.29 10.17 15.59
C GLN A 552 10.38 9.16 15.94
N GLY A 553 10.85 9.16 17.19
CA GLY A 553 11.77 8.13 17.67
C GLY A 553 11.18 6.73 17.61
N SER A 554 9.89 6.57 17.92
CA SER A 554 9.21 5.27 17.80
C SER A 554 9.08 4.82 16.35
N VAL A 555 8.86 5.75 15.40
CA VAL A 555 8.84 5.45 13.96
C VAL A 555 10.20 4.91 13.51
N TRP A 556 11.29 5.63 13.78
CA TRP A 556 12.63 5.16 13.38
C TRP A 556 13.02 3.84 14.03
N MET A 557 12.69 3.62 15.32
CA MET A 557 12.92 2.34 15.99
C MET A 557 12.08 1.20 15.37
N ASN A 558 10.87 1.49 14.91
CA ASN A 558 10.04 0.52 14.23
C ASN A 558 10.71 -0.01 12.95
N PHE A 559 11.25 0.88 12.13
CA PHE A 559 11.89 0.52 10.87
C PHE A 559 13.37 0.13 11.00
N THR A 560 13.99 0.30 12.16
CA THR A 560 15.28 -0.31 12.49
C THR A 560 15.22 -1.84 12.53
N TYR A 561 14.09 -2.42 12.95
CA TYR A 561 13.94 -3.87 13.08
C TYR A 561 14.09 -4.62 11.74
N PRO A 562 13.35 -4.28 10.66
CA PRO A 562 13.52 -4.91 9.36
C PRO A 562 14.92 -4.69 8.79
N THR A 563 15.52 -3.50 8.97
CA THR A 563 16.90 -3.23 8.54
C THR A 563 17.90 -4.18 9.18
N LEU A 564 17.80 -4.42 10.49
CA LEU A 564 18.69 -5.33 11.21
C LEU A 564 18.46 -6.81 10.85
N ARG A 565 17.25 -7.16 10.42
CA ARG A 565 16.87 -8.52 10.02
C ARG A 565 17.10 -8.79 8.54
N GLY A 566 17.30 -7.75 7.73
CA GLY A 566 17.33 -7.87 6.27
C GLY A 566 15.99 -8.31 5.67
N THR A 567 14.87 -8.07 6.39
CA THR A 567 13.53 -8.42 5.88
C THR A 567 13.02 -7.30 4.98
N PRO A 568 12.68 -7.60 3.71
CA PRO A 568 12.14 -6.60 2.80
C PRO A 568 10.78 -6.08 3.30
N ILE A 569 10.53 -4.80 3.06
CA ILE A 569 9.26 -4.14 3.36
C ILE A 569 8.76 -3.42 2.13
N PHE A 570 7.49 -3.61 1.81
CA PHE A 570 6.85 -2.85 0.74
C PHE A 570 6.91 -1.33 1.08
N PHE A 571 7.39 -0.53 0.15
CA PHE A 571 7.63 0.91 0.34
C PHE A 571 6.42 1.66 0.90
N MET A 572 5.22 1.30 0.42
CA MET A 572 3.97 1.89 0.86
C MET A 572 3.68 1.61 2.34
N SER A 573 4.06 0.43 2.86
CA SER A 573 3.88 0.11 4.28
C SER A 573 4.64 1.09 5.18
N TYR A 574 5.81 1.57 4.75
CA TYR A 574 6.54 2.60 5.48
C TYR A 574 5.79 3.94 5.49
N LEU A 575 5.37 4.44 4.32
CA LEU A 575 4.72 5.74 4.18
C LEU A 575 3.39 5.80 4.95
N VAL A 576 2.57 4.77 4.81
CA VAL A 576 1.27 4.65 5.48
C VAL A 576 1.45 4.56 7.01
N VAL A 577 2.30 3.64 7.47
CA VAL A 577 2.47 3.40 8.91
C VAL A 577 3.15 4.57 9.60
N SER A 578 4.14 5.21 8.98
CA SER A 578 4.80 6.39 9.56
C SER A 578 3.82 7.55 9.77
N SER A 579 2.92 7.79 8.80
CA SER A 579 1.88 8.81 8.87
C SER A 579 0.83 8.51 9.94
N ILE A 580 0.33 7.26 9.97
CA ILE A 580 -0.63 6.81 10.99
C ILE A 580 0.01 6.87 12.38
N GLN A 581 1.24 6.41 12.53
CA GLN A 581 1.96 6.37 13.81
C GLN A 581 2.22 7.79 14.34
N MET A 582 2.58 8.74 13.46
CA MET A 582 2.74 10.15 13.83
C MET A 582 1.41 10.79 14.22
N GLY A 583 0.32 10.51 13.50
CA GLY A 583 -0.99 11.10 13.75
C GLY A 583 -1.74 10.49 14.93
N ALA A 584 -1.82 9.16 15.00
CA ALA A 584 -2.63 8.44 15.98
C ALA A 584 -1.88 8.13 17.28
N ASN A 585 -0.62 7.67 17.23
CA ASN A 585 0.07 7.29 18.46
C ASN A 585 0.48 8.50 19.32
N ILE A 586 0.46 9.71 18.77
CA ILE A 586 0.71 10.94 19.53
C ILE A 586 -0.40 11.20 20.56
N ASP A 587 -1.58 10.64 20.36
CA ASP A 587 -2.74 10.75 21.27
C ASP A 587 -2.39 10.19 22.65
N TYR A 588 -1.62 9.12 22.74
CA TYR A 588 -1.12 8.59 24.00
C TYR A 588 -0.24 9.60 24.74
N ALA A 589 0.59 10.32 24.01
CA ALA A 589 1.44 11.38 24.58
C ALA A 589 0.61 12.58 25.01
N ILE A 590 -0.44 12.96 24.27
CA ILE A 590 -1.37 14.04 24.60
C ILE A 590 -2.10 13.74 25.92
N VAL A 591 -2.61 12.51 26.11
CA VAL A 591 -3.33 12.12 27.34
C VAL A 591 -2.47 12.28 28.59
N ILE A 592 -1.22 11.76 28.58
CA ILE A 592 -0.31 11.93 29.72
C ILE A 592 0.00 13.41 29.96
N THR A 593 0.29 14.14 28.88
CA THR A 593 0.71 15.53 28.97
C THR A 593 -0.40 16.44 29.47
N ASN A 594 -1.65 16.25 29.01
CA ASN A 594 -2.80 17.00 29.50
C ASN A 594 -3.02 16.77 31.01
N ARG A 595 -2.98 15.52 31.46
CA ARG A 595 -3.11 15.18 32.89
C ARG A 595 -1.95 15.79 33.71
N TYR A 596 -0.73 15.75 33.20
CA TYR A 596 0.42 16.36 33.86
C TYR A 596 0.28 17.88 33.94
N MET A 597 -0.10 18.55 32.85
CA MET A 597 -0.29 19.99 32.82
C MET A 597 -1.39 20.50 33.76
N GLU A 598 -2.45 19.70 33.96
CA GLU A 598 -3.50 19.98 34.90
C GLU A 598 -3.01 19.80 36.36
N LEU A 599 -2.39 18.64 36.66
CA LEU A 599 -2.04 18.26 38.04
C LEU A 599 -0.85 19.05 38.56
N ARG A 600 0.12 19.44 37.71
CA ARG A 600 1.28 20.24 38.14
C ARG A 600 0.92 21.62 38.69
N GLN A 601 -0.28 22.12 38.41
CA GLN A 601 -0.79 23.36 38.97
C GLN A 601 -1.31 23.21 40.41
N LYS A 602 -1.64 21.96 40.83
CA LYS A 602 -2.28 21.64 42.10
C LYS A 602 -1.33 20.95 43.08
N MET A 603 -0.24 20.33 42.59
CA MET A 603 0.69 19.54 43.41
C MET A 603 2.13 19.57 42.88
N PRO A 604 3.13 19.11 43.67
CA PRO A 604 4.53 19.05 43.23
C PRO A 604 4.71 18.23 41.92
N LYS A 605 5.59 18.70 41.02
CA LYS A 605 5.78 18.16 39.67
C LYS A 605 6.02 16.64 39.61
N ILE A 606 6.82 16.10 40.55
CA ILE A 606 7.08 14.64 40.61
C ILE A 606 5.82 13.86 40.97
N GLU A 607 5.05 14.35 41.94
CA GLU A 607 3.81 13.70 42.36
C GLU A 607 2.73 13.85 41.28
N ALA A 608 2.63 15.01 40.67
CA ALA A 608 1.78 15.26 39.50
C ALA A 608 2.05 14.27 38.38
N MET A 609 3.34 14.01 38.05
CA MET A 609 3.70 13.05 37.02
C MET A 609 3.34 11.61 37.40
N LYS A 610 3.58 11.20 38.65
CA LYS A 610 3.17 9.87 39.14
C LYS A 610 1.67 9.64 39.00
N GLN A 611 0.89 10.61 39.41
CA GLN A 611 -0.54 10.54 39.33
C GLN A 611 -1.04 10.58 37.88
N SER A 612 -0.44 11.42 37.04
CA SER A 612 -0.76 11.49 35.63
C SER A 612 -0.56 10.13 34.89
N LEU A 613 0.56 9.45 35.18
CA LEU A 613 0.83 8.12 34.62
C LEU A 613 -0.22 7.09 35.07
N ASN A 614 -0.57 7.07 36.37
CA ASN A 614 -1.58 6.13 36.87
C ASN A 614 -2.99 6.40 36.28
N LEU A 615 -3.35 7.67 36.07
CA LEU A 615 -4.65 8.04 35.49
C LEU A 615 -4.71 7.83 33.98
N ALA A 616 -3.60 8.00 33.26
CA ALA A 616 -3.52 7.82 31.82
C ALA A 616 -3.37 6.35 31.39
N PHE A 617 -2.75 5.51 32.25
CA PHE A 617 -2.43 4.13 31.93
C PHE A 617 -3.62 3.29 31.44
N PRO A 618 -4.79 3.28 32.08
CA PRO A 618 -5.92 2.48 31.61
C PRO A 618 -6.31 2.82 30.18
N THR A 619 -6.40 4.10 29.83
CA THR A 619 -6.76 4.57 28.50
C THR A 619 -5.72 4.15 27.47
N ILE A 620 -4.44 4.43 27.74
CA ILE A 620 -3.32 4.10 26.81
C ILE A 620 -3.20 2.59 26.62
N PHE A 621 -3.36 1.81 27.70
CA PHE A 621 -3.28 0.36 27.65
C PHE A 621 -4.42 -0.23 26.81
N THR A 622 -5.66 0.24 27.03
CA THR A 622 -6.84 -0.22 26.27
C THR A 622 -6.67 0.04 24.79
N SER A 623 -6.51 1.29 24.42
CA SER A 623 -6.42 1.75 23.06
C SER A 623 -5.21 1.18 22.34
N GLY A 624 -4.05 1.29 22.96
CA GLY A 624 -2.83 0.79 22.36
C GLY A 624 -2.79 -0.72 22.20
N SER A 625 -3.38 -1.48 23.14
CA SER A 625 -3.51 -2.94 22.99
C SER A 625 -4.42 -3.32 21.83
N ILE A 626 -5.52 -2.58 21.64
CA ILE A 626 -6.46 -2.81 20.55
C ILE A 626 -5.79 -2.52 19.21
N LEU A 627 -5.14 -1.35 19.06
CA LEU A 627 -4.46 -0.99 17.81
C LEU A 627 -3.30 -1.93 17.48
N ALA A 628 -2.51 -2.31 18.50
CA ALA A 628 -1.42 -3.27 18.32
C ALA A 628 -1.93 -4.65 17.92
N ALA A 629 -3.01 -5.12 18.56
CA ALA A 629 -3.59 -6.43 18.25
C ALA A 629 -4.29 -6.43 16.88
N ALA A 630 -5.00 -5.35 16.51
CA ALA A 630 -5.61 -5.20 15.20
C ALA A 630 -4.56 -5.21 14.09
N GLY A 631 -3.49 -4.40 14.23
CA GLY A 631 -2.39 -4.39 13.28
C GLY A 631 -1.71 -5.76 13.16
N THR A 632 -1.45 -6.41 14.30
CA THR A 632 -0.87 -7.75 14.32
C THR A 632 -1.77 -8.79 13.66
N ALA A 633 -3.09 -8.74 13.88
CA ALA A 633 -4.06 -9.65 13.25
C ALA A 633 -4.09 -9.46 11.74
N ILE A 634 -4.11 -8.22 11.24
CA ILE A 634 -3.99 -7.93 9.81
C ILE A 634 -2.71 -8.55 9.25
N GLY A 635 -1.58 -8.30 9.92
CA GLY A 635 -0.27 -8.72 9.45
C GLY A 635 -0.05 -10.23 9.40
N PHE A 636 -0.70 -11.01 10.29
CA PHE A 636 -0.55 -12.46 10.30
C PHE A 636 -1.58 -13.21 9.47
N LEU A 637 -2.75 -12.63 9.22
CA LEU A 637 -3.85 -13.31 8.55
C LEU A 637 -4.02 -12.91 7.08
N SER A 638 -3.47 -11.77 6.65
CA SER A 638 -3.55 -11.38 5.25
C SER A 638 -2.50 -12.10 4.42
N SER A 639 -2.91 -12.63 3.28
CA SER A 639 -2.03 -13.18 2.25
C SER A 639 -1.42 -12.08 1.37
N ASP A 640 -2.02 -10.89 1.30
CA ASP A 640 -1.45 -9.76 0.57
C ASP A 640 -0.24 -9.16 1.29
N GLY A 641 0.91 -9.09 0.60
CA GLY A 641 2.17 -8.65 1.18
C GLY A 641 2.18 -7.18 1.62
N ALA A 642 1.49 -6.30 0.91
CA ALA A 642 1.38 -4.89 1.27
C ALA A 642 0.52 -4.70 2.52
N ILE A 643 -0.65 -5.35 2.57
CA ILE A 643 -1.58 -5.31 3.71
C ILE A 643 -0.94 -5.94 4.94
N SER A 644 -0.30 -7.10 4.79
CA SER A 644 0.44 -7.79 5.84
C SER A 644 1.57 -6.90 6.39
N GLY A 645 2.36 -6.29 5.52
CA GLY A 645 3.44 -5.37 5.88
C GLY A 645 2.95 -4.16 6.67
N ILE A 646 1.85 -3.52 6.24
CA ILE A 646 1.20 -2.42 6.97
C ILE A 646 0.77 -2.90 8.37
N GLY A 647 0.12 -4.06 8.44
CA GLY A 647 -0.37 -4.62 9.70
C GLY A 647 0.75 -4.88 10.72
N ILE A 648 1.80 -5.60 10.32
CA ILE A 648 2.95 -5.91 11.19
C ILE A 648 3.66 -4.64 11.67
N CYS A 649 3.93 -3.72 10.74
CA CYS A 649 4.61 -2.47 11.08
C CYS A 649 3.77 -1.58 12.01
N LEU A 650 2.44 -1.54 11.82
CA LEU A 650 1.53 -0.80 12.68
C LEU A 650 1.45 -1.41 14.08
N GLY A 651 1.28 -2.74 14.19
CA GLY A 651 1.22 -3.45 15.45
C GLY A 651 2.49 -3.25 16.29
N ARG A 652 3.67 -3.48 15.69
CA ARG A 652 4.97 -3.28 16.31
C ARG A 652 5.23 -1.81 16.66
N GLY A 653 4.92 -0.90 15.74
CA GLY A 653 5.10 0.54 15.92
C GLY A 653 4.26 1.10 17.07
N THR A 654 3.03 0.61 17.24
CA THR A 654 2.15 0.98 18.36
C THR A 654 2.73 0.52 19.69
N LEU A 655 3.21 -0.72 19.79
CA LEU A 655 3.84 -1.23 21.03
C LEU A 655 5.09 -0.41 21.40
N LEU A 656 5.93 -0.05 20.43
CA LEU A 656 7.09 0.81 20.65
C LEU A 656 6.68 2.21 21.10
N SER A 657 5.63 2.78 20.50
CA SER A 657 5.11 4.10 20.88
C SER A 657 4.61 4.08 22.33
N ILE A 658 3.84 3.08 22.74
CA ILE A 658 3.37 2.93 24.12
C ILE A 658 4.55 2.84 25.09
N LEU A 659 5.55 2.04 24.77
CA LEU A 659 6.74 1.87 25.61
C LEU A 659 7.49 3.19 25.79
N LEU A 660 7.69 3.95 24.72
CA LEU A 660 8.38 5.25 24.78
C LEU A 660 7.52 6.31 25.48
N VAL A 661 6.23 6.36 25.21
CA VAL A 661 5.30 7.31 25.82
C VAL A 661 5.14 7.05 27.33
N MET A 662 5.09 5.80 27.76
CA MET A 662 5.01 5.47 29.20
C MET A 662 6.36 5.55 29.91
N GLY A 663 7.45 5.21 29.22
CA GLY A 663 8.78 5.09 29.81
C GLY A 663 9.66 6.33 29.71
N ILE A 664 9.66 7.01 28.56
CA ILE A 664 10.57 8.11 28.24
C ILE A 664 9.92 9.48 28.32
N LEU A 665 8.71 9.65 27.78
CA LEU A 665 8.02 10.93 27.75
C LEU A 665 7.89 11.60 29.12
N PRO A 666 7.49 10.89 30.22
CA PRO A 666 7.35 11.48 31.52
C PRO A 666 8.65 12.10 32.04
N GLN A 667 9.78 11.50 31.71
CA GLN A 667 11.10 11.94 32.09
C GLN A 667 11.51 13.18 31.29
N LEU A 668 11.25 13.20 29.99
CA LEU A 668 11.50 14.35 29.13
C LEU A 668 10.66 15.56 29.52
N LEU A 669 9.37 15.34 29.87
CA LEU A 669 8.50 16.41 30.38
C LEU A 669 8.97 16.97 31.71
N LEU A 670 9.45 16.13 32.65
CA LEU A 670 10.01 16.59 33.93
C LEU A 670 11.31 17.36 33.74
N LEU A 671 12.20 16.93 32.88
CA LEU A 671 13.48 17.61 32.57
C LEU A 671 13.25 18.88 31.75
N GLY A 672 12.31 18.83 30.81
CA GLY A 672 11.96 19.93 29.90
C GLY A 672 10.99 20.96 30.53
N ASP A 673 10.55 20.77 31.78
CA ASP A 673 9.54 21.61 32.40
C ASP A 673 9.90 23.11 32.41
N PHE A 674 11.18 23.43 32.56
CA PHE A 674 11.71 24.81 32.46
C PHE A 674 11.53 25.38 31.05
N ILE A 675 11.70 24.55 30.01
CA ILE A 675 11.50 24.94 28.59
C ILE A 675 10.02 25.17 28.35
N ILE A 676 9.18 24.28 28.87
CA ILE A 676 7.72 24.37 28.76
C ILE A 676 7.21 25.70 29.35
N ASP A 677 7.66 26.05 30.56
CA ASP A 677 7.27 27.29 31.23
C ASP A 677 7.76 28.53 30.46
N LYS A 678 8.97 28.50 29.93
CA LYS A 678 9.56 29.63 29.18
C LYS A 678 8.91 29.83 27.80
N THR A 679 8.43 28.77 27.18
CA THR A 679 7.83 28.79 25.84
C THR A 679 6.29 28.81 25.86
N SER A 680 5.68 28.91 27.04
CA SER A 680 4.22 29.02 27.19
C SER A 680 3.72 30.38 26.73
N PHE A 681 2.66 30.39 25.90
CA PHE A 681 1.98 31.61 25.43
C PHE A 681 0.98 32.17 26.45
N LYS A 682 0.60 31.37 27.46
CA LYS A 682 -0.21 31.83 28.59
C LYS A 682 0.69 32.58 29.57
N LYS A 683 0.43 33.87 29.76
CA LYS A 683 1.02 34.59 30.91
C LYS A 683 0.53 33.91 32.19
N PRO A 684 1.42 33.63 33.18
CA PRO A 684 1.01 33.12 34.45
C PRO A 684 -0.03 34.09 35.07
N GLU A 685 -1.21 33.63 35.36
CA GLU A 685 -2.19 34.40 36.12
C GLU A 685 -1.55 34.82 37.46
N LYS A 686 -1.62 36.12 37.76
CA LYS A 686 -1.08 36.74 38.98
C LYS A 686 -1.91 36.27 40.21
N LYS A 687 -2.04 34.98 40.48
CA LYS A 687 -2.70 34.48 41.72
C LYS A 687 -1.80 34.53 42.95
N GLU A 688 -0.45 34.47 42.78
CA GLU A 688 0.45 34.53 43.93
C GLU A 688 0.61 35.94 44.54
N LYS A 689 0.37 37.03 43.78
CA LYS A 689 0.44 38.37 44.34
C LYS A 689 -0.83 38.73 45.18
N LYS A 690 -1.99 38.23 44.82
CA LYS A 690 -3.23 38.47 45.61
C LYS A 690 -3.23 37.68 46.92
N ALA A 691 -2.80 36.43 46.94
CA ALA A 691 -2.70 35.64 48.15
C ALA A 691 -1.67 36.20 49.13
N ASN A 692 -0.52 36.71 48.63
CA ASN A 692 0.48 37.38 49.46
C ASN A 692 0.07 38.82 49.86
N GLU A 693 -0.78 39.49 49.10
CA GLU A 693 -1.33 40.81 49.48
C GLU A 693 -2.43 40.63 50.49
N GLU A 694 -3.30 39.64 50.36
CA GLU A 694 -4.36 39.29 51.36
C GLU A 694 -3.74 38.76 52.66
N GLU A 695 -2.69 37.93 52.62
CA GLU A 695 -1.96 37.48 53.83
C GLU A 695 -1.19 38.60 54.51
N ASN A 696 -0.73 39.60 53.79
CA ASN A 696 -0.07 40.81 54.36
C ASN A 696 -1.09 41.84 54.87
N GLU A 697 -2.30 41.91 54.32
CA GLU A 697 -3.36 42.75 54.86
C GLU A 697 -3.95 42.13 56.11
N GLU A 698 -4.18 40.82 56.19
CA GLU A 698 -4.58 40.11 57.42
C GLU A 698 -3.53 40.21 58.56
N LYS A 699 -2.24 40.19 58.20
CA LYS A 699 -1.16 40.41 59.18
C LYS A 699 -1.02 41.87 59.65
N LYS A 700 -1.53 42.85 58.93
CA LYS A 700 -1.59 44.25 59.34
C LYS A 700 -2.82 44.56 60.20
N GLU A 701 -3.92 43.86 60.03
CA GLU A 701 -5.12 44.05 60.82
C GLU A 701 -5.04 43.39 62.22
N ASN A 702 -4.12 42.44 62.41
CA ASN A 702 -3.94 41.71 63.70
C ASN A 702 -2.79 42.25 64.57
N VAL A 703 -2.46 43.51 64.49
CA VAL A 703 -1.55 44.14 65.48
C VAL A 703 -2.37 44.53 66.74
N PRO A 704 -2.11 43.97 67.94
CA PRO A 704 -2.82 44.32 69.14
C PRO A 704 -2.48 45.77 69.56
N ILE A 705 -3.54 46.59 69.68
CA ILE A 705 -3.44 47.93 70.27
C ILE A 705 -2.98 47.75 71.67
N GLY A 706 -1.76 48.17 71.97
CA GLY A 706 -1.21 48.17 73.33
C GLY A 706 -1.99 49.06 74.27
N LYS A 707 -2.32 48.51 75.40
CA LYS A 707 -2.87 49.25 76.57
C LYS A 707 -1.83 50.25 77.04
N GLU A 708 -2.08 51.54 76.83
CA GLU A 708 -1.38 52.58 77.61
C GLU A 708 -2.22 52.81 78.90
N ALA A 709 -1.49 52.79 80.00
CA ALA A 709 -1.99 52.92 81.38
C ALA A 709 -2.49 54.35 81.66
N VAL A 710 -3.62 54.40 82.29
CA VAL A 710 -4.04 55.59 83.02
C VAL A 710 -3.48 55.46 84.42
N GLU A 711 -2.50 56.32 84.80
CA GLU A 711 -2.20 56.71 86.17
C GLU A 711 -2.26 58.23 86.26
N GLY A 712 -2.98 58.68 87.22
CA GLY A 712 -2.72 60.00 87.76
C GLY A 712 -3.91 60.92 87.93
N ALA A 713 -4.45 60.97 89.21
CA ALA A 713 -5.25 61.89 89.98
C ALA A 713 -6.73 61.71 90.01
#